data_02f9465887d66aae2476036385ed2dbd
#
_entry.id   02f9465887d66aae2476036385ed2dbd
#
_cell.length_a   1.000
_cell.length_b   1.000
_cell.length_c   1.000
_cell.angle_alpha   90.00
_cell.angle_beta   90.00
_cell.angle_gamma   90.00
#
_symmetry.space_group_name_H-M   'P 1'
#
loop_
_entity.id
_entity.type
_entity.pdbx_description
1 polymer ?
#
loop_
_entity_poly.entity_id
_entity_poly.type
_entity_poly.pdbx_seq_one_letter_code
_entity_poly.pdbx_strand_id
1 'polypeptide(L)'
;MVAGCVVALLATAAGPAQALDNLPPKQPLVQDLRTENSPCATGDDPTYVSQPPRLSAVLYDPEEDNQPVEANLVKGEFEAWWTDGAGVEQRRTHTTLVSLSGTPRYWTVPDDIPANTVVSWHVRADDDEATSSWSDEGDGSACSFVYDDVSPEKPTISSPEYPEPEDVFWVDGVGVYGHFTMDSPSEDVVSYRYEFPGSPPRTAPVEQPGGPATISYLPLTSGPKWLRVRAVDRSGRWSAESEYEFNVQSGRAPVARWRLDDPAGSRSATAETGTAARAGTGVTFGGPAPSGTGATATVGLDGSGHGFLTTDAPATDIRKSFAVSGWARPAETGRNMTVASQDADGGPGFALGLRNGETGPAWSFAIGDATVSGGAPETGEWAHLLGLYDAETGRARLYVNGHEVGTEVAATPAEAAGAFQIGRARGAVGYRDRWHGDIGDVRVHDRVVVPDEVTELARRKPKLLGRWALENATDGTSPEQSGGAPLRLGAGASIHRGSDDSCIPELDPDCPYVPPALVGNGHLALDGETGYAAADGPVVDTTESFTLGVVVRLTDSALDRPMTVLSQAGEHTDVFKVRYDPSTHSWQLVMPEKDEAGAPEKVVAQIKSAEGGQKRRLAVVQDDGTDTITLFLDGSVKATASLPRGLRSTGALQIGRAGAGGGWGEYFHGDVDEVQAYSGALRERDVPFLGTGVDYCPC
;
A
#
# COMPACT_ATOMS: atom_id res chain seq x y z
N MET A 1 -17.05 -92.70 52.82
CA MET A 1 -16.62 -93.05 51.47
C MET A 1 -15.57 -92.05 51.05
N VAL A 2 -14.32 -92.49 50.96
CA VAL A 2 -13.15 -91.69 50.74
C VAL A 2 -12.89 -91.72 49.20
N ALA A 3 -12.83 -90.55 48.55
CA ALA A 3 -12.39 -90.45 47.16
C ALA A 3 -11.05 -89.73 47.16
N GLY A 4 -9.99 -90.46 46.79
CA GLY A 4 -8.63 -89.89 46.66
C GLY A 4 -8.44 -89.14 45.35
N CYS A 5 -7.82 -87.98 45.46
CA CYS A 5 -7.29 -87.23 44.31
C CYS A 5 -5.85 -87.63 44.05
N VAL A 6 -5.58 -88.21 42.88
CA VAL A 6 -4.24 -88.43 42.34
C VAL A 6 -3.76 -87.16 41.70
N VAL A 7 -2.70 -86.54 42.21
CA VAL A 7 -1.99 -85.44 41.55
C VAL A 7 -0.92 -86.03 40.64
N ALA A 8 -1.10 -85.83 39.35
CA ALA A 8 -0.08 -86.15 38.32
C ALA A 8 0.88 -84.96 38.21
N LEU A 9 2.14 -85.11 38.62
CA LEU A 9 3.23 -84.15 38.27
C LEU A 9 3.62 -84.39 36.83
N LEU A 10 3.29 -83.33 35.99
CA LEU A 10 3.89 -83.20 34.67
C LEU A 10 5.25 -82.49 34.83
N ALA A 11 6.33 -83.26 34.68
CA ALA A 11 7.66 -82.71 34.52
C ALA A 11 7.78 -82.18 33.09
N THR A 12 7.72 -80.86 32.94
CA THR A 12 8.09 -80.22 31.67
C THR A 12 9.61 -80.21 31.60
N ALA A 13 10.16 -81.03 30.70
CA ALA A 13 11.55 -80.92 30.29
C ALA A 13 11.74 -79.52 29.59
N ALA A 14 12.48 -78.63 30.26
CA ALA A 14 13.00 -77.47 29.62
C ALA A 14 14.00 -77.94 28.53
N GLY A 15 13.65 -77.83 27.30
CA GLY A 15 14.61 -77.96 26.17
C GLY A 15 15.71 -76.90 26.32
N PRO A 16 16.91 -77.20 25.84
CA PRO A 16 17.96 -76.16 25.80
C PRO A 16 17.42 -74.94 25.09
N ALA A 17 17.46 -73.78 25.74
CA ALA A 17 17.26 -72.47 25.04
C ALA A 17 18.31 -72.44 23.95
N GLN A 18 17.90 -72.49 22.69
CA GLN A 18 18.79 -72.17 21.58
C GLN A 18 19.14 -70.68 21.80
N ALA A 19 20.43 -70.41 21.99
CA ALA A 19 20.93 -69.06 21.83
C ALA A 19 20.62 -68.66 20.39
N LEU A 20 19.82 -67.66 20.18
CA LEU A 20 19.61 -67.08 18.85
C LEU A 20 20.94 -66.44 18.47
N ASP A 21 21.43 -66.75 17.26
CA ASP A 21 22.69 -66.19 16.76
C ASP A 21 22.51 -64.65 16.65
N ASN A 22 23.43 -63.86 17.23
CA ASN A 22 23.51 -62.43 17.08
C ASN A 22 23.78 -62.07 15.58
N LEU A 23 22.98 -61.17 15.03
CA LEU A 23 23.21 -60.65 13.70
C LEU A 23 24.03 -59.35 13.82
N PRO A 24 25.12 -59.18 13.08
CA PRO A 24 25.91 -57.93 13.19
C PRO A 24 25.07 -56.70 12.79
N PRO A 25 25.27 -55.57 13.49
CA PRO A 25 24.59 -54.32 13.15
C PRO A 25 24.82 -53.92 11.68
N LYS A 26 23.81 -53.22 11.12
CA LYS A 26 23.88 -52.75 9.72
C LYS A 26 24.90 -51.61 9.58
N GLN A 27 25.63 -51.61 8.46
CA GLN A 27 26.48 -50.45 8.09
C GLN A 27 25.62 -49.21 8.07
N PRO A 28 26.01 -48.10 8.76
CA PRO A 28 25.29 -46.85 8.72
C PRO A 28 25.32 -46.24 7.33
N LEU A 29 24.17 -45.78 6.83
CA LEU A 29 24.08 -45.14 5.51
C LEU A 29 24.37 -43.65 5.62
N VAL A 30 25.10 -43.11 4.64
CA VAL A 30 25.46 -41.67 4.57
C VAL A 30 24.22 -40.78 4.67
N GLN A 31 23.07 -41.17 4.13
CA GLN A 31 21.81 -40.42 4.24
C GLN A 31 21.27 -40.28 5.67
N ASP A 32 21.68 -41.16 6.60
CA ASP A 32 21.25 -41.17 8.00
C ASP A 32 22.24 -40.42 8.90
N LEU A 33 23.29 -39.83 8.31
CA LEU A 33 24.33 -39.08 9.02
C LEU A 33 24.07 -37.57 8.91
N ARG A 34 24.37 -36.85 10.01
CA ARG A 34 24.23 -35.39 10.07
C ARG A 34 25.43 -34.74 10.75
N THR A 35 25.86 -33.63 10.19
CA THR A 35 26.77 -32.67 10.85
C THR A 35 25.90 -31.48 11.29
N GLU A 36 25.77 -31.25 12.59
CA GLU A 36 24.75 -30.42 13.20
C GLU A 36 23.33 -30.89 12.76
N ASN A 37 22.61 -30.06 12.02
CA ASN A 37 21.30 -30.39 11.47
C ASN A 37 21.34 -30.62 9.94
N SER A 38 22.52 -30.47 9.32
CA SER A 38 22.71 -30.62 7.90
C SER A 38 22.97 -32.08 7.52
N PRO A 39 22.47 -32.56 6.37
CA PRO A 39 22.90 -33.84 5.82
C PRO A 39 24.43 -33.93 5.74
N CYS A 40 24.96 -35.15 5.87
CA CYS A 40 26.37 -35.40 5.66
C CYS A 40 26.83 -34.87 4.30
N ALA A 41 27.80 -33.97 4.30
CA ALA A 41 28.49 -33.53 3.10
C ALA A 41 29.61 -34.52 2.76
N THR A 42 29.68 -34.97 1.51
CA THR A 42 30.68 -35.90 0.98
C THR A 42 31.40 -35.25 -0.19
N GLY A 43 32.70 -35.60 -0.40
CA GLY A 43 33.51 -35.03 -1.47
C GLY A 43 34.17 -33.72 -1.12
N ASP A 44 34.30 -32.82 -2.13
CA ASP A 44 35.14 -31.62 -2.03
C ASP A 44 34.42 -30.38 -1.42
N ASP A 45 33.12 -30.49 -1.07
CA ASP A 45 32.34 -29.39 -0.50
C ASP A 45 31.88 -29.73 0.94
N PRO A 46 32.72 -29.48 1.96
CA PRO A 46 32.41 -29.82 3.36
C PRO A 46 31.32 -28.93 3.96
N THR A 47 30.65 -29.42 5.01
CA THR A 47 29.76 -28.60 5.83
C THR A 47 30.54 -27.57 6.65
N TYR A 48 30.30 -26.29 6.47
CA TYR A 48 30.89 -25.23 7.29
C TYR A 48 30.06 -25.02 8.56
N VAL A 49 30.74 -24.92 9.72
CA VAL A 49 30.13 -24.74 11.02
C VAL A 49 30.86 -23.69 11.84
N SER A 50 30.13 -22.87 12.58
CA SER A 50 30.70 -21.76 13.39
C SER A 50 31.21 -22.18 14.77
N GLN A 51 31.02 -23.43 15.15
CA GLN A 51 31.52 -24.04 16.40
C GLN A 51 31.75 -25.53 16.16
N PRO A 52 32.53 -26.22 17.02
CA PRO A 52 32.69 -27.67 16.91
C PRO A 52 31.32 -28.37 16.86
N PRO A 53 31.04 -29.15 15.80
CA PRO A 53 29.70 -29.62 15.53
C PRO A 53 29.29 -30.81 16.41
N ARG A 54 27.98 -30.99 16.55
CA ARG A 54 27.39 -32.23 17.00
C ARG A 54 27.15 -33.13 15.80
N LEU A 55 27.87 -34.25 15.73
CA LEU A 55 27.64 -35.30 14.75
C LEU A 55 26.51 -36.22 15.18
N SER A 56 25.75 -36.76 14.24
CA SER A 56 24.71 -37.73 14.56
C SER A 56 24.55 -38.78 13.48
N ALA A 57 24.14 -39.97 13.93
CA ALA A 57 23.84 -41.12 13.06
C ALA A 57 22.64 -41.90 13.60
N VAL A 58 21.80 -42.42 12.72
CA VAL A 58 20.77 -43.41 13.08
C VAL A 58 21.34 -44.77 12.76
N LEU A 59 21.44 -45.60 13.79
CA LEU A 59 22.08 -46.93 13.73
C LEU A 59 21.04 -48.02 13.91
N TYR A 60 21.20 -49.11 13.11
CA TYR A 60 20.25 -50.22 13.08
C TYR A 60 20.95 -51.52 13.39
N ASP A 61 20.30 -52.29 14.26
CA ASP A 61 20.62 -53.66 14.62
C ASP A 61 19.49 -54.56 14.15
N PRO A 62 19.71 -55.58 13.35
CA PRO A 62 18.69 -56.28 12.61
C PRO A 62 18.14 -57.55 13.33
N GLU A 63 18.16 -57.62 14.68
CA GLU A 63 17.58 -58.76 15.38
C GLU A 63 16.11 -58.96 15.04
N GLU A 64 15.67 -60.24 15.07
CA GLU A 64 14.29 -60.58 14.75
C GLU A 64 13.30 -60.04 15.85
N ASP A 65 12.08 -59.72 15.44
CA ASP A 65 11.01 -59.14 16.26
C ASP A 65 10.68 -59.89 17.58
N ASN A 66 11.15 -61.11 17.70
CA ASN A 66 10.90 -61.96 18.88
C ASN A 66 12.05 -61.96 19.92
N GLN A 67 13.10 -61.19 19.69
CA GLN A 67 14.23 -61.06 20.59
C GLN A 67 13.89 -60.16 21.81
N PRO A 68 14.55 -60.37 22.98
CA PRO A 68 14.48 -59.41 24.06
C PRO A 68 14.90 -57.98 23.61
N VAL A 69 14.33 -56.97 24.24
CA VAL A 69 14.65 -55.56 23.92
C VAL A 69 16.16 -55.29 24.04
N GLU A 70 16.85 -55.99 24.89
CA GLU A 70 18.31 -55.91 25.08
C GLU A 70 19.08 -56.36 23.85
N ALA A 71 18.50 -57.20 22.97
CA ALA A 71 19.15 -57.70 21.75
C ALA A 71 19.15 -56.66 20.64
N ASN A 72 18.33 -55.58 20.73
CA ASN A 72 18.26 -54.49 19.77
C ASN A 72 18.95 -53.23 20.27
N LEU A 73 19.94 -53.39 21.15
CA LEU A 73 20.70 -52.28 21.72
C LEU A 73 22.00 -52.08 20.97
N VAL A 74 22.26 -50.87 20.52
CA VAL A 74 23.44 -50.54 19.70
C VAL A 74 24.11 -49.25 20.20
N LYS A 75 25.45 -49.23 20.13
CA LYS A 75 26.30 -48.07 20.35
C LYS A 75 26.74 -47.52 19.01
N GLY A 76 27.13 -46.27 18.98
CA GLY A 76 27.84 -45.65 17.85
C GLY A 76 29.31 -45.44 18.18
N GLU A 77 30.18 -46.00 17.38
CA GLU A 77 31.59 -45.62 17.40
C GLU A 77 31.84 -44.60 16.32
N PHE A 78 32.14 -43.38 16.75
CA PHE A 78 32.44 -42.24 15.87
C PHE A 78 33.95 -42.05 15.78
N GLU A 79 34.47 -41.73 14.62
CA GLU A 79 35.87 -41.31 14.41
C GLU A 79 35.89 -40.08 13.52
N ALA A 80 36.64 -39.06 13.90
CA ALA A 80 36.92 -37.88 13.13
C ALA A 80 38.44 -37.73 12.96
N TRP A 81 38.88 -37.34 11.75
CA TRP A 81 40.31 -37.19 11.46
C TRP A 81 40.56 -36.00 10.54
N TRP A 82 41.80 -35.47 10.65
CA TRP A 82 42.30 -34.37 9.82
C TRP A 82 43.80 -34.44 9.67
N THR A 83 44.32 -33.76 8.68
CA THR A 83 45.78 -33.60 8.51
C THR A 83 46.19 -32.27 9.13
N ASP A 84 47.14 -32.31 10.10
CA ASP A 84 47.68 -31.11 10.73
C ASP A 84 48.66 -30.35 9.86
N GLY A 85 49.09 -29.15 10.30
CA GLY A 85 50.02 -28.30 9.57
C GLY A 85 51.42 -28.89 9.32
N ALA A 86 51.75 -30.03 9.98
CA ALA A 86 52.98 -30.81 9.75
C ALA A 86 52.79 -31.98 8.77
N GLY A 87 51.58 -32.15 8.24
CA GLY A 87 51.24 -33.24 7.33
C GLY A 87 50.94 -34.57 8.06
N VAL A 88 50.75 -34.54 9.38
CA VAL A 88 50.45 -35.73 10.21
C VAL A 88 48.95 -35.84 10.41
N GLU A 89 48.42 -37.03 10.18
CA GLU A 89 47.01 -37.34 10.45
C GLU A 89 46.76 -37.41 11.95
N GLN A 90 45.76 -36.64 12.40
CA GLN A 90 45.27 -36.62 13.77
C GLN A 90 43.89 -37.27 13.80
N ARG A 91 43.57 -37.98 14.89
CA ARG A 91 42.27 -38.68 15.04
C ARG A 91 41.66 -38.41 16.41
N ARG A 92 40.32 -38.39 16.46
CA ARG A 92 39.53 -38.38 17.69
C ARG A 92 38.43 -39.42 17.54
N THR A 93 38.23 -40.23 18.57
CA THR A 93 37.23 -41.30 18.62
C THR A 93 36.26 -41.08 19.77
N HIS A 94 35.03 -41.51 19.59
CA HIS A 94 34.01 -41.47 20.63
C HIS A 94 33.07 -42.67 20.49
N THR A 95 32.84 -43.40 21.61
CA THR A 95 31.84 -44.42 21.68
C THR A 95 30.65 -43.90 22.50
N THR A 96 29.45 -43.96 21.94
CA THR A 96 28.23 -43.51 22.63
C THR A 96 27.77 -44.49 23.68
N LEU A 97 26.86 -44.04 24.56
CA LEU A 97 26.10 -44.96 25.39
C LEU A 97 25.20 -45.81 24.51
N VAL A 98 24.93 -47.05 24.99
CA VAL A 98 24.02 -47.99 24.37
C VAL A 98 22.58 -47.45 24.37
N SER A 99 21.84 -47.68 23.30
CA SER A 99 20.42 -47.32 23.20
C SER A 99 19.74 -48.14 22.12
N LEU A 100 18.41 -48.02 21.99
CA LEU A 100 17.60 -48.83 21.06
C LEU A 100 17.98 -48.56 19.58
N SER A 101 18.02 -49.65 18.80
CA SER A 101 18.13 -49.61 17.33
C SER A 101 17.13 -48.63 16.72
N GLY A 102 17.52 -47.97 15.63
CA GLY A 102 16.70 -46.97 14.95
C GLY A 102 16.60 -45.62 15.65
N THR A 103 17.29 -45.41 16.80
CA THR A 103 17.34 -44.11 17.45
C THR A 103 18.67 -43.37 17.17
N PRO A 104 18.68 -42.03 17.07
CA PRO A 104 19.90 -41.31 16.74
C PRO A 104 20.94 -41.38 17.87
N ARG A 105 22.21 -41.46 17.47
CA ARG A 105 23.40 -41.35 18.32
C ARG A 105 24.07 -40.03 18.06
N TYR A 106 24.68 -39.48 19.11
CA TYR A 106 25.27 -38.11 19.02
C TYR A 106 26.67 -38.11 19.59
N TRP A 107 27.53 -37.34 18.94
CA TRP A 107 28.84 -36.99 19.45
C TRP A 107 29.10 -35.50 19.21
N THR A 108 29.33 -34.72 20.24
CA THR A 108 29.84 -33.36 20.10
C THR A 108 31.35 -33.43 19.98
N VAL A 109 31.89 -32.94 18.85
CA VAL A 109 33.29 -32.97 18.57
C VAL A 109 34.04 -32.06 19.60
N PRO A 110 35.18 -32.50 20.13
CA PRO A 110 35.94 -31.70 21.11
C PRO A 110 36.45 -30.36 20.56
N ASP A 111 36.65 -29.37 21.43
CA ASP A 111 37.10 -28.03 21.07
C ASP A 111 38.58 -27.98 20.63
N ASP A 112 39.30 -29.10 20.67
CA ASP A 112 40.70 -29.19 20.29
C ASP A 112 40.92 -29.50 18.79
N ILE A 113 39.86 -29.55 18.00
CA ILE A 113 39.98 -29.63 16.55
C ILE A 113 40.46 -28.30 15.98
N PRO A 114 41.29 -28.31 14.94
CA PRO A 114 41.77 -27.07 14.37
C PRO A 114 40.69 -26.34 13.58
N ALA A 115 40.65 -25.01 13.71
CA ALA A 115 39.83 -24.18 12.85
C ALA A 115 40.35 -24.19 11.41
N ASN A 116 39.46 -23.91 10.45
CA ASN A 116 39.77 -23.74 9.02
C ASN A 116 40.46 -24.94 8.38
N THR A 117 40.23 -26.15 8.94
CA THR A 117 40.77 -27.41 8.43
C THR A 117 39.60 -28.36 8.11
N VAL A 118 39.71 -29.07 6.99
CA VAL A 118 38.72 -30.10 6.65
C VAL A 118 38.88 -31.28 7.60
N VAL A 119 37.85 -31.56 8.35
CA VAL A 119 37.73 -32.70 9.25
C VAL A 119 36.82 -33.71 8.61
N SER A 120 37.31 -34.90 8.35
CA SER A 120 36.52 -36.03 7.88
C SER A 120 36.01 -36.86 9.08
N TRP A 121 34.88 -37.49 8.93
CA TRP A 121 34.35 -38.36 9.98
C TRP A 121 33.49 -39.48 9.42
N HIS A 122 33.48 -40.57 10.15
CA HIS A 122 32.61 -41.73 9.89
C HIS A 122 32.08 -42.32 11.20
N VAL A 123 31.20 -43.29 11.11
CA VAL A 123 30.61 -43.97 12.27
C VAL A 123 30.35 -45.42 11.90
N ARG A 124 30.45 -46.31 12.88
CA ARG A 124 29.96 -47.68 12.81
C ARG A 124 29.08 -48.04 14.01
N ALA A 125 28.29 -49.05 13.86
CA ALA A 125 27.45 -49.57 14.92
C ALA A 125 28.15 -50.75 15.63
N ASP A 126 27.94 -50.85 16.94
CA ASP A 126 28.50 -51.90 17.84
C ASP A 126 27.40 -52.33 18.81
N ASP A 127 27.11 -53.67 18.87
CA ASP A 127 26.15 -54.32 19.75
C ASP A 127 26.78 -55.05 20.95
N ASP A 128 28.07 -54.83 21.21
CA ASP A 128 28.95 -55.53 22.19
C ASP A 128 29.34 -56.97 21.77
N GLU A 129 28.76 -57.58 20.76
CA GLU A 129 29.13 -58.92 20.22
C GLU A 129 29.74 -58.82 18.83
N ALA A 130 29.31 -57.84 18.02
CA ALA A 130 29.78 -57.58 16.64
C ALA A 130 29.80 -56.11 16.31
N THR A 131 30.56 -55.71 15.33
CA THR A 131 30.59 -54.35 14.79
C THR A 131 30.22 -54.34 13.29
N SER A 132 29.51 -53.31 12.88
CA SER A 132 29.29 -53.10 11.43
C SER A 132 30.56 -52.63 10.75
N SER A 133 30.53 -52.63 9.38
CA SER A 133 31.47 -51.82 8.61
C SER A 133 31.31 -50.33 8.92
N TRP A 134 32.40 -49.55 8.70
CA TRP A 134 32.31 -48.09 8.78
C TRP A 134 31.39 -47.52 7.68
N SER A 135 30.76 -46.38 7.98
CA SER A 135 29.81 -45.74 7.04
C SER A 135 30.41 -45.35 5.71
N ASP A 136 31.74 -45.21 5.61
CA ASP A 136 32.50 -44.86 4.42
C ASP A 136 33.15 -46.05 3.72
N GLU A 137 32.97 -47.27 4.20
CA GLU A 137 33.49 -48.47 3.52
C GLU A 137 32.62 -48.89 2.32
N GLY A 138 33.23 -49.57 1.37
CA GLY A 138 32.54 -50.01 0.15
C GLY A 138 32.18 -48.85 -0.77
N ASP A 139 30.90 -48.72 -1.08
CA ASP A 139 30.38 -47.61 -1.90
C ASP A 139 30.06 -46.36 -1.07
N GLY A 140 30.40 -46.35 0.23
CA GLY A 140 30.20 -45.22 1.16
C GLY A 140 31.25 -44.12 0.97
N SER A 141 30.99 -42.98 1.56
CA SER A 141 31.91 -41.84 1.59
C SER A 141 31.94 -41.26 2.98
N ALA A 142 33.12 -40.81 3.43
CA ALA A 142 33.25 -40.07 4.70
C ALA A 142 32.51 -38.73 4.61
N CYS A 143 31.89 -38.35 5.72
CA CYS A 143 31.37 -37.01 5.89
C CYS A 143 32.49 -36.02 6.16
N SER A 144 32.33 -34.80 5.78
CA SER A 144 33.35 -33.76 6.05
C SER A 144 32.72 -32.45 6.55
N PHE A 145 33.45 -31.75 7.38
CA PHE A 145 33.11 -30.41 7.83
C PHE A 145 34.38 -29.55 7.99
N VAL A 146 34.14 -28.23 8.01
CA VAL A 146 35.16 -27.22 8.39
C VAL A 146 34.61 -26.44 9.56
N TYR A 147 35.35 -26.40 10.64
CA TYR A 147 35.11 -25.49 11.75
C TYR A 147 35.76 -24.14 11.47
N ASP A 148 34.96 -23.11 11.35
CA ASP A 148 35.39 -21.75 11.08
C ASP A 148 35.11 -20.86 12.31
N ASP A 149 36.15 -20.35 12.94
CA ASP A 149 36.08 -19.49 14.12
C ASP A 149 36.34 -18.02 13.83
N VAL A 150 36.57 -17.65 12.57
CA VAL A 150 36.87 -16.29 12.12
C VAL A 150 35.65 -15.65 11.51
N SER A 151 35.18 -14.55 12.08
CA SER A 151 34.12 -13.78 11.45
C SER A 151 34.66 -12.98 10.25
N PRO A 152 33.85 -12.79 9.20
CA PRO A 152 34.30 -12.02 8.02
C PRO A 152 34.59 -10.57 8.36
N GLU A 153 35.45 -9.95 7.57
CA GLU A 153 35.76 -8.54 7.70
C GLU A 153 34.55 -7.66 7.32
N LYS A 154 34.53 -6.47 7.92
CA LYS A 154 33.50 -5.46 7.70
C LYS A 154 33.43 -5.09 6.20
N PRO A 155 32.26 -5.18 5.54
CA PRO A 155 32.12 -4.85 4.13
C PRO A 155 32.22 -3.35 3.88
N THR A 156 32.73 -2.96 2.71
CA THR A 156 32.59 -1.64 2.13
C THR A 156 31.29 -1.54 1.34
N ILE A 157 30.76 -0.32 1.21
CA ILE A 157 29.53 -0.05 0.44
C ILE A 157 29.82 1.11 -0.49
N SER A 158 29.31 1.07 -1.71
CA SER A 158 29.41 2.16 -2.67
C SER A 158 28.17 2.26 -3.54
N SER A 159 27.82 3.47 -3.98
CA SER A 159 26.75 3.72 -4.93
C SER A 159 27.13 4.88 -5.85
N PRO A 160 27.05 4.72 -7.19
CA PRO A 160 27.31 5.81 -8.12
C PRO A 160 26.18 6.85 -8.15
N GLU A 161 24.92 6.44 -7.92
CA GLU A 161 23.75 7.32 -7.93
C GLU A 161 23.57 8.07 -6.61
N TYR A 162 23.98 7.46 -5.50
CA TYR A 162 23.83 8.01 -4.15
C TYR A 162 25.15 7.90 -3.38
N PRO A 163 26.20 8.70 -3.75
CA PRO A 163 27.47 8.71 -3.04
C PRO A 163 27.31 9.24 -1.60
N GLU A 164 28.28 8.94 -0.74
CA GLU A 164 28.32 9.48 0.63
C GLU A 164 28.33 11.02 0.64
N PRO A 165 27.73 11.68 1.64
CA PRO A 165 27.57 13.15 1.65
C PRO A 165 28.87 13.95 1.69
N GLU A 166 29.97 13.35 2.11
CA GLU A 166 31.31 13.99 2.13
C GLU A 166 31.82 14.30 0.73
N ASP A 167 31.44 13.49 -0.28
CA ASP A 167 31.86 13.66 -1.66
C ASP A 167 30.93 14.59 -2.45
N VAL A 168 29.61 14.35 -2.40
CA VAL A 168 28.59 15.14 -3.06
C VAL A 168 27.31 15.16 -2.24
N PHE A 169 26.85 16.34 -1.84
CA PHE A 169 25.79 16.47 -0.85
C PHE A 169 24.42 15.94 -1.32
N TRP A 170 24.07 16.19 -2.59
CA TRP A 170 22.78 15.78 -3.18
C TRP A 170 22.96 15.50 -4.67
N VAL A 171 22.68 14.28 -5.13
CA VAL A 171 22.85 13.89 -6.53
C VAL A 171 21.51 13.61 -7.19
N ASP A 172 20.77 12.65 -6.70
CA ASP A 172 19.49 12.27 -7.31
C ASP A 172 18.38 12.16 -6.24
N GLY A 173 17.16 11.88 -6.67
CA GLY A 173 15.99 12.06 -5.86
C GLY A 173 14.99 10.91 -5.87
N VAL A 174 13.87 11.16 -5.21
CA VAL A 174 12.72 10.26 -5.17
C VAL A 174 12.37 9.75 -6.56
N GLY A 175 12.15 8.44 -6.67
CA GLY A 175 11.77 7.80 -7.93
C GLY A 175 12.92 7.44 -8.86
N VAL A 176 14.18 7.64 -8.44
CA VAL A 176 15.37 7.19 -9.17
C VAL A 176 16.05 6.06 -8.42
N TYR A 177 16.26 4.94 -9.07
CA TYR A 177 16.94 3.79 -8.46
C TYR A 177 18.39 4.11 -8.12
N GLY A 178 18.83 3.64 -6.96
CA GLY A 178 20.24 3.55 -6.57
C GLY A 178 20.69 2.11 -6.54
N HIS A 179 21.90 1.86 -7.05
CA HIS A 179 22.55 0.57 -6.99
C HIS A 179 23.66 0.63 -5.92
N PHE A 180 23.57 -0.26 -4.94
CA PHE A 180 24.51 -0.33 -3.83
C PHE A 180 25.29 -1.62 -3.92
N THR A 181 26.61 -1.50 -4.13
CA THR A 181 27.53 -2.63 -4.17
C THR A 181 28.19 -2.79 -2.81
N MET A 182 28.05 -3.98 -2.26
CA MET A 182 28.62 -4.41 -0.98
C MET A 182 29.77 -5.36 -1.26
N ASP A 183 30.92 -5.15 -0.64
CA ASP A 183 32.12 -5.95 -0.88
C ASP A 183 32.94 -6.09 0.40
N SER A 184 33.29 -7.33 0.77
CA SER A 184 34.13 -7.67 1.94
C SER A 184 35.45 -8.24 1.48
N PRO A 185 36.57 -7.91 2.17
CA PRO A 185 37.88 -8.50 1.88
C PRO A 185 37.98 -10.01 2.15
N SER A 186 37.03 -10.59 2.90
CA SER A 186 37.04 -12.02 3.24
C SER A 186 36.59 -12.90 2.07
N GLU A 187 37.41 -13.91 1.74
CA GLU A 187 37.22 -14.77 0.56
C GLU A 187 36.10 -15.82 0.71
N ASP A 188 35.56 -16.00 1.91
CA ASP A 188 34.55 -17.02 2.25
C ASP A 188 33.14 -16.48 2.43
N VAL A 189 32.93 -15.18 2.20
CA VAL A 189 31.60 -14.54 2.27
C VAL A 189 30.68 -15.14 1.22
N VAL A 190 29.48 -15.58 1.65
CA VAL A 190 28.47 -16.17 0.77
C VAL A 190 27.25 -15.29 0.58
N SER A 191 27.06 -14.29 1.43
CA SER A 191 25.97 -13.35 1.30
C SER A 191 26.20 -12.09 2.13
N TYR A 192 25.40 -11.04 1.82
CA TYR A 192 25.33 -9.84 2.63
C TYR A 192 23.91 -9.69 3.18
N ARG A 193 23.82 -9.54 4.50
CA ARG A 193 22.58 -9.16 5.16
C ARG A 193 22.50 -7.66 5.23
N TYR A 194 21.43 -7.08 4.69
CA TYR A 194 21.27 -5.63 4.59
C TYR A 194 19.89 -5.18 5.04
N GLU A 195 19.79 -3.93 5.51
CA GLU A 195 18.52 -3.31 5.84
C GLU A 195 18.54 -1.80 5.59
N PHE A 196 17.40 -1.27 5.18
CA PHE A 196 17.09 0.15 5.22
C PHE A 196 16.18 0.43 6.42
N PRO A 197 16.36 1.55 7.17
CA PRO A 197 15.55 1.88 8.33
C PRO A 197 14.04 1.83 8.02
N GLY A 198 13.30 1.10 8.86
CA GLY A 198 11.87 0.89 8.68
C GLY A 198 11.48 -0.26 7.76
N SER A 199 12.47 -0.97 7.20
CA SER A 199 12.24 -2.18 6.39
C SER A 199 12.79 -3.42 7.10
N PRO A 200 12.21 -4.61 6.90
CA PRO A 200 12.80 -5.83 7.44
C PRO A 200 14.14 -6.14 6.76
N PRO A 201 15.09 -6.75 7.50
CA PRO A 201 16.37 -7.17 6.92
C PRO A 201 16.17 -8.15 5.75
N ARG A 202 17.03 -8.01 4.74
CA ARG A 202 17.07 -8.87 3.54
C ARG A 202 18.48 -9.45 3.37
N THR A 203 18.59 -10.48 2.51
CA THR A 203 19.86 -11.12 2.18
C THR A 203 20.09 -11.03 0.68
N ALA A 204 21.30 -10.60 0.30
CA ALA A 204 21.80 -10.61 -1.06
C ALA A 204 22.87 -11.71 -1.18
N PRO A 205 22.66 -12.81 -1.91
CA PRO A 205 23.67 -13.82 -2.14
C PRO A 205 24.76 -13.28 -3.07
N VAL A 206 25.98 -13.80 -2.93
CA VAL A 206 27.06 -13.53 -3.87
C VAL A 206 27.04 -14.55 -5.01
N GLU A 207 27.59 -14.19 -6.17
CA GLU A 207 27.71 -15.15 -7.29
C GLU A 207 28.79 -16.21 -7.05
N GLN A 208 29.86 -15.80 -6.37
CA GLN A 208 30.98 -16.65 -5.96
C GLN A 208 31.41 -16.26 -4.55
N PRO A 209 31.85 -17.21 -3.71
CA PRO A 209 32.35 -16.90 -2.37
C PRO A 209 33.44 -15.84 -2.40
N GLY A 210 33.35 -14.88 -1.46
CA GLY A 210 34.24 -13.73 -1.38
C GLY A 210 33.94 -12.63 -2.40
N GLY A 211 32.93 -12.78 -3.27
CA GLY A 211 32.57 -11.77 -4.25
C GLY A 211 31.65 -10.67 -3.71
N PRO A 212 31.51 -9.58 -4.45
CA PRO A 212 30.56 -8.51 -4.13
C PRO A 212 29.10 -8.92 -4.42
N ALA A 213 28.16 -8.19 -3.83
CA ALA A 213 26.76 -8.23 -4.22
C ALA A 213 26.22 -6.80 -4.41
N THR A 214 25.37 -6.65 -5.43
CA THR A 214 24.72 -5.36 -5.73
C THR A 214 23.23 -5.48 -5.52
N ILE A 215 22.63 -4.48 -4.86
CA ILE A 215 21.20 -4.37 -4.64
C ILE A 215 20.66 -3.09 -5.27
N SER A 216 19.40 -3.12 -5.70
CA SER A 216 18.66 -1.94 -6.16
C SER A 216 17.76 -1.42 -5.06
N TYR A 217 17.70 -0.11 -4.90
CA TYR A 217 16.81 0.58 -3.96
C TYR A 217 16.12 1.75 -4.65
N LEU A 218 14.79 1.80 -4.54
CA LEU A 218 13.97 2.92 -5.02
C LEU A 218 13.60 3.82 -3.84
N PRO A 219 14.15 5.02 -3.71
CA PRO A 219 13.73 5.97 -2.68
C PRO A 219 12.30 6.46 -2.91
N LEU A 220 11.43 6.26 -1.93
CA LEU A 220 10.04 6.72 -1.96
C LEU A 220 9.87 8.10 -1.32
N THR A 221 10.82 8.54 -0.50
CA THR A 221 10.79 9.83 0.21
C THR A 221 12.15 10.49 0.18
N SER A 222 12.17 11.84 0.17
CA SER A 222 13.39 12.63 0.26
C SER A 222 14.01 12.64 1.66
N GLY A 223 15.21 13.19 1.78
CA GLY A 223 15.96 13.33 3.03
C GLY A 223 17.09 12.32 3.19
N PRO A 224 17.79 12.34 4.34
CA PRO A 224 18.87 11.42 4.63
C PRO A 224 18.33 9.99 4.77
N LYS A 225 19.14 9.03 4.29
CA LYS A 225 18.88 7.59 4.35
C LYS A 225 20.15 6.87 4.80
N TRP A 226 19.96 5.67 5.34
CA TRP A 226 21.06 4.81 5.78
C TRP A 226 20.84 3.40 5.24
N LEU A 227 21.91 2.76 4.84
CA LEU A 227 21.96 1.34 4.50
C LEU A 227 22.92 0.67 5.49
N ARG A 228 22.44 -0.34 6.21
CA ARG A 228 23.24 -1.17 7.12
C ARG A 228 23.48 -2.52 6.51
N VAL A 229 24.75 -2.96 6.60
CA VAL A 229 25.18 -4.21 5.95
C VAL A 229 26.10 -5.00 6.87
N ARG A 230 25.95 -6.33 6.83
CA ARG A 230 26.88 -7.30 7.41
C ARG A 230 27.20 -8.37 6.40
N ALA A 231 28.45 -8.72 6.25
CA ALA A 231 28.85 -9.91 5.50
C ALA A 231 28.55 -11.17 6.32
N VAL A 232 28.21 -12.25 5.63
CA VAL A 232 27.91 -13.56 6.21
C VAL A 232 28.77 -14.58 5.48
N ASP A 233 29.59 -15.35 6.22
CA ASP A 233 30.45 -16.39 5.69
C ASP A 233 29.72 -17.73 5.51
N ARG A 234 30.45 -18.75 5.05
CA ARG A 234 29.93 -20.11 4.86
C ARG A 234 29.50 -20.77 6.16
N SER A 235 30.10 -20.41 7.30
CA SER A 235 29.80 -20.95 8.62
C SER A 235 28.56 -20.29 9.26
N GLY A 236 28.06 -19.20 8.66
CA GLY A 236 26.96 -18.40 9.17
C GLY A 236 27.36 -17.32 10.18
N ARG A 237 28.66 -17.05 10.33
CA ARG A 237 29.15 -15.93 11.16
C ARG A 237 28.97 -14.61 10.43
N TRP A 238 28.85 -13.56 11.20
CA TRP A 238 28.59 -12.20 10.72
C TRP A 238 29.76 -11.28 11.01
N SER A 239 30.02 -10.38 10.07
CA SER A 239 30.96 -9.29 10.27
C SER A 239 30.44 -8.23 11.26
N ALA A 240 31.30 -7.32 11.64
CA ALA A 240 30.89 -6.01 12.15
C ALA A 240 30.01 -5.31 11.11
N GLU A 241 29.09 -4.46 11.59
CA GLU A 241 28.14 -3.71 10.75
C GLU A 241 28.81 -2.55 10.03
N SER A 242 28.54 -2.40 8.73
CA SER A 242 28.78 -1.19 7.97
C SER A 242 27.51 -0.36 7.91
N GLU A 243 27.63 0.94 8.10
CA GLU A 243 26.58 1.91 7.85
C GLU A 243 27.03 2.85 6.73
N TYR A 244 26.14 3.06 5.77
CA TYR A 244 26.32 3.92 4.61
C TYR A 244 25.23 4.97 4.60
N GLU A 245 25.60 6.24 4.77
CA GLU A 245 24.68 7.37 4.73
C GLU A 245 24.62 7.97 3.32
N PHE A 246 23.43 8.34 2.87
CA PHE A 246 23.25 9.04 1.60
C PHE A 246 22.03 9.96 1.65
N ASN A 247 22.01 10.97 0.78
CA ASN A 247 20.95 11.95 0.70
C ASN A 247 20.11 11.77 -0.56
N VAL A 248 18.79 11.81 -0.39
CA VAL A 248 17.80 11.71 -1.46
C VAL A 248 17.13 13.07 -1.65
N GLN A 249 17.22 13.67 -2.83
CA GLN A 249 16.49 14.90 -3.18
C GLN A 249 14.99 14.64 -3.32
N SER A 250 14.20 15.72 -3.39
CA SER A 250 12.82 15.64 -3.88
C SER A 250 12.81 15.11 -5.31
N GLY A 251 11.70 14.45 -5.70
CA GLY A 251 11.54 13.95 -7.06
C GLY A 251 11.70 15.09 -8.10
N ARG A 252 12.46 14.82 -9.16
CA ARG A 252 12.66 15.79 -10.26
C ARG A 252 11.33 16.20 -10.88
N ALA A 253 11.24 17.46 -11.28
CA ALA A 253 10.11 17.97 -12.04
C ALA A 253 9.92 17.16 -13.34
N PRO A 254 8.71 17.16 -13.95
CA PRO A 254 8.49 16.51 -15.23
C PRO A 254 9.41 17.09 -16.31
N VAL A 255 9.98 16.22 -17.16
CA VAL A 255 10.83 16.64 -18.29
C VAL A 255 10.04 17.32 -19.39
N ALA A 256 8.73 17.06 -19.47
CA ALA A 256 7.80 17.80 -20.32
C ALA A 256 6.46 18.00 -19.61
N ARG A 257 5.94 19.22 -19.68
CA ARG A 257 4.63 19.57 -19.13
C ARG A 257 3.91 20.59 -19.99
N TRP A 258 2.68 20.27 -20.37
CA TRP A 258 1.74 21.15 -21.05
C TRP A 258 0.51 21.30 -20.16
N ARG A 259 0.30 22.49 -19.60
CA ARG A 259 -0.90 22.75 -18.79
C ARG A 259 -2.17 22.71 -19.64
N LEU A 260 -2.04 23.07 -20.91
CA LEU A 260 -3.13 23.17 -21.89
C LEU A 260 -4.16 24.24 -21.53
N ASP A 261 -3.74 25.24 -20.78
CA ASP A 261 -4.55 26.40 -20.35
C ASP A 261 -4.23 27.69 -21.14
N ASP A 262 -3.61 27.56 -22.31
CA ASP A 262 -3.35 28.66 -23.23
C ASP A 262 -4.65 29.36 -23.64
N PRO A 263 -4.60 30.68 -23.97
CA PRO A 263 -5.78 31.45 -24.34
C PRO A 263 -6.54 30.88 -25.53
N ALA A 264 -7.86 31.13 -25.57
CA ALA A 264 -8.70 30.75 -26.71
C ALA A 264 -8.15 31.31 -28.02
N GLY A 265 -8.10 30.49 -29.07
CA GLY A 265 -7.53 30.83 -30.38
C GLY A 265 -6.03 30.61 -30.52
N SER A 266 -5.36 30.08 -29.49
CA SER A 266 -3.96 29.64 -29.58
C SER A 266 -3.79 28.56 -30.66
N ARG A 267 -2.60 28.49 -31.26
CA ARG A 267 -2.23 27.49 -32.28
C ARG A 267 -1.17 26.50 -31.79
N SER A 268 -0.75 26.65 -30.57
CA SER A 268 0.20 25.77 -29.89
C SER A 268 -0.06 25.80 -28.40
N ALA A 269 0.20 24.69 -27.74
CA ALA A 269 0.27 24.63 -26.29
C ALA A 269 1.68 24.99 -25.82
N THR A 270 1.76 25.94 -24.90
CA THR A 270 3.01 26.33 -24.24
C THR A 270 3.48 25.20 -23.34
N ALA A 271 4.77 24.87 -23.39
CA ALA A 271 5.39 23.94 -22.47
C ALA A 271 5.94 24.69 -21.26
N GLU A 272 5.60 24.27 -20.06
CA GLU A 272 6.25 24.73 -18.82
C GLU A 272 7.68 24.15 -18.73
N THR A 273 7.82 22.89 -19.13
CA THR A 273 9.08 22.18 -19.38
C THR A 273 8.98 21.42 -20.69
N GLY A 274 10.10 21.20 -21.38
CA GLY A 274 10.12 20.57 -22.69
C GLY A 274 9.87 21.52 -23.85
N THR A 275 9.32 21.00 -24.94
CA THR A 275 9.06 21.77 -26.19
C THR A 275 7.57 22.02 -26.39
N ALA A 276 7.21 23.22 -26.92
CA ALA A 276 5.81 23.53 -27.22
C ALA A 276 5.21 22.52 -28.21
N ALA A 277 3.92 22.23 -28.04
CA ALA A 277 3.19 21.33 -28.92
C ALA A 277 2.29 22.09 -29.89
N ARG A 278 2.46 21.88 -31.20
CA ARG A 278 1.65 22.52 -32.25
C ARG A 278 0.26 21.90 -32.30
N ALA A 279 -0.77 22.73 -32.33
CA ALA A 279 -2.16 22.30 -32.38
C ALA A 279 -2.64 22.20 -33.85
N GLY A 280 -3.39 21.14 -34.13
CA GLY A 280 -4.19 21.03 -35.36
C GLY A 280 -5.44 21.90 -35.29
N THR A 281 -6.12 22.08 -36.44
CA THR A 281 -7.28 22.97 -36.55
C THR A 281 -8.56 22.46 -35.86
N GLY A 282 -8.58 21.20 -35.42
CA GLY A 282 -9.65 20.59 -34.61
C GLY A 282 -9.43 20.69 -33.11
N VAL A 283 -8.48 21.55 -32.67
CA VAL A 283 -8.22 21.84 -31.25
C VAL A 283 -8.84 23.16 -30.85
N THR A 284 -9.56 23.18 -29.74
CA THR A 284 -10.13 24.38 -29.13
C THR A 284 -9.54 24.60 -27.75
N PHE A 285 -8.86 25.75 -27.54
CA PHE A 285 -8.35 26.15 -26.22
C PHE A 285 -9.42 26.88 -25.40
N GLY A 286 -9.30 26.87 -24.09
CA GLY A 286 -10.20 27.54 -23.16
C GLY A 286 -11.42 26.68 -22.75
N GLY A 287 -11.29 25.35 -22.87
CA GLY A 287 -12.29 24.42 -22.35
C GLY A 287 -12.39 24.41 -20.83
N PRO A 288 -13.46 23.82 -20.27
CA PRO A 288 -13.63 23.72 -18.82
C PRO A 288 -12.56 22.85 -18.19
N ALA A 289 -11.97 23.31 -17.09
CA ALA A 289 -10.97 22.56 -16.32
C ALA A 289 -11.63 21.68 -15.26
N PRO A 290 -10.97 20.56 -14.86
CA PRO A 290 -11.44 19.77 -13.72
C PRO A 290 -11.34 20.62 -12.44
N SER A 291 -12.40 20.59 -11.63
CA SER A 291 -12.47 21.36 -10.39
C SER A 291 -11.35 20.96 -9.40
N GLY A 292 -10.79 21.94 -8.70
CA GLY A 292 -9.80 21.68 -7.64
C GLY A 292 -8.39 21.32 -8.10
N THR A 293 -8.09 21.28 -9.41
CA THR A 293 -6.75 20.88 -9.92
C THR A 293 -5.77 22.03 -10.07
N GLY A 294 -6.22 23.27 -9.90
CA GLY A 294 -5.41 24.47 -10.18
C GLY A 294 -5.24 24.78 -11.69
N ALA A 295 -5.79 23.93 -12.58
CA ALA A 295 -5.92 24.26 -13.99
C ALA A 295 -7.00 25.34 -14.18
N THR A 296 -6.73 26.32 -15.03
CA THR A 296 -7.70 27.41 -15.34
C THR A 296 -8.50 27.12 -16.58
N ALA A 297 -7.99 26.29 -17.48
CA ALA A 297 -8.61 25.87 -18.71
C ALA A 297 -8.03 24.55 -19.21
N THR A 298 -8.57 24.01 -20.29
CA THR A 298 -8.12 22.78 -20.96
C THR A 298 -8.29 22.92 -22.47
N VAL A 299 -7.90 21.89 -23.23
CA VAL A 299 -8.15 21.82 -24.67
C VAL A 299 -9.25 20.82 -24.99
N GLY A 300 -10.21 21.21 -25.81
CA GLY A 300 -11.16 20.33 -26.46
C GLY A 300 -10.63 19.84 -27.80
N LEU A 301 -10.75 18.53 -28.07
CA LEU A 301 -10.42 17.89 -29.34
C LEU A 301 -11.68 17.32 -29.98
N ASP A 302 -11.88 17.56 -31.27
CA ASP A 302 -13.11 17.26 -32.01
C ASP A 302 -13.22 15.80 -32.52
N GLY A 303 -12.22 14.95 -32.22
CA GLY A 303 -12.17 13.57 -32.69
C GLY A 303 -11.85 13.40 -34.18
N SER A 304 -11.62 14.49 -34.91
CA SER A 304 -11.26 14.46 -36.34
C SER A 304 -9.77 14.18 -36.56
N GLY A 305 -9.35 14.13 -37.84
CA GLY A 305 -7.95 14.05 -38.21
C GLY A 305 -7.14 15.32 -37.88
N HIS A 306 -7.80 16.38 -37.47
CA HIS A 306 -7.23 17.69 -37.16
C HIS A 306 -7.24 18.01 -35.65
N GLY A 307 -7.90 17.19 -34.82
CA GLY A 307 -7.97 17.29 -33.35
C GLY A 307 -6.74 16.63 -32.71
N PHE A 308 -5.60 17.29 -32.64
CA PHE A 308 -4.36 16.80 -32.03
C PHE A 308 -3.39 17.92 -31.69
N LEU A 309 -2.46 17.63 -30.74
CA LEU A 309 -1.25 18.44 -30.58
C LEU A 309 -0.01 17.54 -30.76
N THR A 310 1.08 18.09 -31.24
CA THR A 310 2.31 17.36 -31.57
C THR A 310 3.56 18.18 -31.32
N THR A 311 4.59 17.56 -30.77
CA THR A 311 5.93 18.12 -30.66
C THR A 311 6.77 17.82 -31.93
N ASP A 312 7.97 18.40 -32.02
CA ASP A 312 8.90 18.10 -33.11
C ASP A 312 9.92 16.98 -32.73
N ALA A 313 9.92 16.54 -31.44
CA ALA A 313 10.86 15.57 -30.89
C ALA A 313 10.18 14.69 -29.84
N PRO A 314 10.77 13.55 -29.45
CA PRO A 314 10.28 12.75 -28.35
C PRO A 314 10.32 13.53 -27.03
N ALA A 315 9.44 13.22 -26.09
CA ALA A 315 9.44 13.80 -24.76
C ALA A 315 10.41 13.10 -23.80
N THR A 316 10.61 11.77 -23.97
CA THR A 316 11.49 10.96 -23.11
C THR A 316 12.02 9.72 -23.84
N ASP A 317 13.07 9.12 -23.30
CA ASP A 317 13.55 7.79 -23.71
C ASP A 317 12.72 6.71 -22.97
N ILE A 318 11.78 6.11 -23.67
CA ILE A 318 10.85 5.14 -23.10
C ILE A 318 11.47 3.78 -22.73
N ARG A 319 12.75 3.55 -23.07
CA ARG A 319 13.49 2.35 -22.62
C ARG A 319 13.96 2.45 -21.17
N LYS A 320 13.95 3.65 -20.61
CA LYS A 320 14.20 3.94 -19.20
C LYS A 320 12.87 4.04 -18.44
N SER A 321 12.95 4.07 -17.11
CA SER A 321 11.77 4.33 -16.28
C SER A 321 11.18 5.70 -16.62
N PHE A 322 9.87 5.74 -16.89
CA PHE A 322 9.15 6.97 -17.17
C PHE A 322 7.69 6.87 -16.74
N ALA A 323 7.04 8.01 -16.59
CA ALA A 323 5.60 8.10 -16.41
C ALA A 323 5.02 9.20 -17.32
N VAL A 324 3.83 8.94 -17.85
CA VAL A 324 3.03 9.90 -18.59
C VAL A 324 1.67 10.05 -17.92
N SER A 325 1.23 11.29 -17.66
CA SER A 325 -0.06 11.55 -17.03
C SER A 325 -0.81 12.70 -17.67
N GLY A 326 -2.12 12.77 -17.39
CA GLY A 326 -2.95 13.88 -17.80
C GLY A 326 -4.40 13.71 -17.37
N TRP A 327 -5.14 14.81 -17.30
CA TRP A 327 -6.57 14.82 -17.09
C TRP A 327 -7.28 14.61 -18.43
N ALA A 328 -8.28 13.71 -18.45
CA ALA A 328 -9.02 13.34 -19.63
C ALA A 328 -10.51 13.29 -19.35
N ARG A 329 -11.33 13.91 -20.22
CA ARG A 329 -12.79 13.88 -20.17
C ARG A 329 -13.32 13.45 -21.54
N PRO A 330 -13.72 12.18 -21.72
CA PRO A 330 -14.20 11.68 -23.00
C PRO A 330 -15.61 12.21 -23.31
N ALA A 331 -15.85 12.69 -24.52
CA ALA A 331 -17.17 13.02 -25.01
C ALA A 331 -17.97 11.77 -25.45
N GLU A 332 -17.27 10.64 -25.62
CA GLU A 332 -17.82 9.32 -25.95
C GLU A 332 -16.87 8.22 -25.46
N THR A 333 -17.41 7.01 -25.25
CA THR A 333 -16.61 5.86 -24.82
C THR A 333 -16.67 4.68 -25.78
N GLY A 334 -17.42 4.78 -26.87
CA GLY A 334 -17.71 3.69 -27.81
C GLY A 334 -16.57 3.33 -28.79
N ARG A 335 -15.41 3.96 -28.72
CA ARG A 335 -14.27 3.68 -29.61
C ARG A 335 -12.93 3.85 -28.90
N ASN A 336 -11.86 3.31 -29.51
CA ASN A 336 -10.52 3.54 -29.02
C ASN A 336 -10.11 5.00 -29.19
N MET A 337 -9.54 5.57 -28.12
CA MET A 337 -9.05 6.95 -28.10
C MET A 337 -7.75 7.07 -27.32
N THR A 338 -6.85 7.93 -27.74
CA THR A 338 -5.55 8.13 -27.10
C THR A 338 -5.44 9.56 -26.57
N VAL A 339 -5.10 9.67 -25.26
CA VAL A 339 -4.79 10.93 -24.59
C VAL A 339 -3.39 11.39 -24.94
N ALA A 340 -2.39 10.51 -24.77
CA ALA A 340 -0.99 10.79 -25.02
C ALA A 340 -0.28 9.56 -25.60
N SER A 341 0.67 9.78 -26.52
CA SER A 341 1.53 8.75 -27.07
C SER A 341 2.86 9.34 -27.54
N GLN A 342 3.85 8.48 -27.80
CA GLN A 342 5.09 8.87 -28.48
C GLN A 342 5.30 7.96 -29.69
N ASP A 343 5.64 8.59 -30.83
CA ASP A 343 5.77 7.85 -32.09
C ASP A 343 7.02 6.97 -32.12
N ALA A 344 6.86 5.74 -32.62
CA ALA A 344 7.93 4.82 -32.94
C ALA A 344 7.76 4.29 -34.38
N ASP A 345 8.68 3.46 -34.85
CA ASP A 345 8.59 2.84 -36.16
C ASP A 345 7.39 1.87 -36.22
N GLY A 346 6.48 2.13 -37.16
CA GLY A 346 5.31 1.28 -37.42
C GLY A 346 4.14 1.43 -36.43
N GLY A 347 4.28 2.19 -35.33
CA GLY A 347 3.23 2.38 -34.33
C GLY A 347 3.61 3.35 -33.22
N PRO A 348 2.87 3.39 -32.13
CA PRO A 348 3.26 4.13 -30.94
C PRO A 348 4.25 3.32 -30.11
N GLY A 349 5.27 3.95 -29.55
CA GLY A 349 6.15 3.35 -28.56
C GLY A 349 5.42 3.10 -27.24
N PHE A 350 4.54 4.03 -26.88
CA PHE A 350 3.49 3.86 -25.86
C PHE A 350 2.22 4.63 -26.24
N ALA A 351 1.09 4.25 -25.64
CA ALA A 351 -0.17 4.98 -25.75
C ALA A 351 -0.97 4.87 -24.45
N LEU A 352 -1.33 6.04 -23.87
CA LEU A 352 -2.23 6.17 -22.73
C LEU A 352 -3.59 6.66 -23.24
N GLY A 353 -4.69 6.00 -22.84
CA GLY A 353 -6.02 6.41 -23.27
C GLY A 353 -7.09 5.38 -22.99
N LEU A 354 -8.09 5.32 -23.85
CA LEU A 354 -9.26 4.45 -23.74
C LEU A 354 -9.21 3.36 -24.82
N ARG A 355 -9.54 2.13 -24.43
CA ARG A 355 -9.68 0.98 -25.32
C ARG A 355 -11.01 0.29 -25.11
N ASN A 356 -11.65 -0.08 -26.23
CA ASN A 356 -12.84 -0.91 -26.21
C ASN A 356 -12.46 -2.38 -26.36
N GLY A 357 -12.73 -3.16 -25.31
CA GLY A 357 -12.56 -4.61 -25.27
C GLY A 357 -13.89 -5.36 -25.30
N GLU A 358 -13.81 -6.67 -25.20
CA GLU A 358 -15.01 -7.55 -25.16
C GLU A 358 -15.90 -7.28 -23.91
N THR A 359 -15.29 -6.80 -22.82
CA THR A 359 -15.97 -6.46 -21.56
C THR A 359 -16.45 -5.00 -21.50
N GLY A 360 -16.27 -4.23 -22.57
CA GLY A 360 -16.61 -2.81 -22.65
C GLY A 360 -15.39 -1.90 -22.65
N PRO A 361 -15.63 -0.57 -22.55
CA PRO A 361 -14.56 0.42 -22.54
C PRO A 361 -13.79 0.38 -21.21
N ALA A 362 -12.45 0.49 -21.31
CA ALA A 362 -11.55 0.59 -20.16
C ALA A 362 -10.43 1.59 -20.43
N TRP A 363 -9.92 2.24 -19.39
CA TRP A 363 -8.67 2.97 -19.47
C TRP A 363 -7.51 2.01 -19.74
N SER A 364 -6.51 2.45 -20.49
CA SER A 364 -5.40 1.57 -20.86
C SER A 364 -4.09 2.34 -21.02
N PHE A 365 -3.00 1.63 -20.68
CA PHE A 365 -1.64 2.02 -20.97
C PHE A 365 -0.96 0.89 -21.75
N ALA A 366 -0.63 1.16 -23.00
CA ALA A 366 0.06 0.22 -23.89
C ALA A 366 1.51 0.67 -24.06
N ILE A 367 2.46 -0.26 -24.02
CA ILE A 367 3.89 -0.04 -24.22
C ILE A 367 4.51 -1.27 -24.88
N GLY A 368 5.12 -1.10 -26.07
CA GLY A 368 5.49 -2.24 -26.89
C GLY A 368 4.27 -3.12 -27.22
N ASP A 369 4.38 -4.42 -26.96
CA ASP A 369 3.31 -5.39 -27.14
C ASP A 369 2.46 -5.59 -25.86
N ALA A 370 2.82 -4.95 -24.76
CA ALA A 370 2.13 -5.09 -23.48
C ALA A 370 1.04 -4.02 -23.32
N THR A 371 -0.05 -4.39 -22.65
CA THR A 371 -1.14 -3.46 -22.33
C THR A 371 -1.70 -3.74 -20.94
N VAL A 372 -1.73 -2.73 -20.09
CA VAL A 372 -2.50 -2.71 -18.84
C VAL A 372 -3.83 -2.04 -19.12
N SER A 373 -4.93 -2.62 -18.64
CA SER A 373 -6.27 -2.04 -18.77
C SER A 373 -7.06 -2.21 -17.48
N GLY A 374 -7.84 -1.19 -17.13
CA GLY A 374 -8.69 -1.20 -15.95
C GLY A 374 -9.40 0.13 -15.76
N GLY A 375 -10.39 0.16 -14.84
CA GLY A 375 -11.26 1.31 -14.61
C GLY A 375 -12.20 1.56 -15.79
N ALA A 376 -13.45 1.88 -15.49
CA ALA A 376 -14.46 2.18 -16.51
C ALA A 376 -14.48 3.69 -16.82
N PRO A 377 -14.22 4.13 -18.07
CA PRO A 377 -14.39 5.52 -18.44
C PRO A 377 -15.86 5.89 -18.54
N GLU A 378 -16.22 7.06 -18.04
CA GLU A 378 -17.56 7.61 -18.16
C GLU A 378 -17.58 8.83 -19.08
N THR A 379 -18.64 8.89 -19.94
CA THR A 379 -18.82 10.02 -20.86
C THR A 379 -19.10 11.30 -20.09
N GLY A 380 -18.29 12.33 -20.37
CA GLY A 380 -18.42 13.66 -19.75
C GLY A 380 -17.79 13.80 -18.36
N GLU A 381 -17.19 12.75 -17.81
CA GLU A 381 -16.54 12.78 -16.50
C GLU A 381 -15.00 12.90 -16.63
N TRP A 382 -14.39 13.66 -15.71
CA TRP A 382 -12.95 13.81 -15.63
C TRP A 382 -12.27 12.64 -14.92
N ALA A 383 -11.25 12.08 -15.53
CA ALA A 383 -10.33 11.15 -14.91
C ALA A 383 -8.88 11.62 -15.03
N HIS A 384 -8.10 11.49 -13.97
CA HIS A 384 -6.65 11.60 -14.04
C HIS A 384 -6.08 10.24 -14.41
N LEU A 385 -5.31 10.19 -15.47
CA LEU A 385 -4.64 8.98 -15.96
C LEU A 385 -3.14 9.11 -15.75
N LEU A 386 -2.49 8.01 -15.32
CA LEU A 386 -1.05 7.92 -15.29
C LEU A 386 -0.61 6.50 -15.72
N GLY A 387 0.15 6.44 -16.81
CA GLY A 387 0.87 5.24 -17.25
C GLY A 387 2.31 5.31 -16.76
N LEU A 388 2.78 4.26 -16.10
CA LEU A 388 4.13 4.14 -15.55
C LEU A 388 4.82 2.92 -16.15
N TYR A 389 6.03 3.08 -16.62
CA TYR A 389 6.96 1.99 -16.91
C TYR A 389 8.17 2.09 -15.98
N ASP A 390 8.46 1.01 -15.29
CA ASP A 390 9.60 0.83 -14.41
C ASP A 390 10.61 -0.11 -15.10
N ALA A 391 11.71 0.46 -15.58
CA ALA A 391 12.72 -0.28 -16.34
C ALA A 391 13.54 -1.25 -15.47
N GLU A 392 13.66 -0.99 -14.15
CA GLU A 392 14.39 -1.87 -13.22
C GLU A 392 13.65 -3.19 -13.02
N THR A 393 12.33 -3.12 -12.90
CA THR A 393 11.48 -4.30 -12.76
C THR A 393 10.94 -4.84 -14.08
N GLY A 394 11.09 -4.08 -15.18
CA GLY A 394 10.50 -4.37 -16.48
C GLY A 394 8.97 -4.39 -16.45
N ARG A 395 8.32 -3.61 -15.57
CA ARG A 395 6.87 -3.62 -15.36
C ARG A 395 6.20 -2.33 -15.79
N ALA A 396 5.03 -2.49 -16.41
CA ALA A 396 4.12 -1.40 -16.74
C ALA A 396 2.89 -1.43 -15.84
N ARG A 397 2.45 -0.24 -15.38
CA ARG A 397 1.29 -0.03 -14.50
C ARG A 397 0.42 1.10 -15.02
N LEU A 398 -0.86 1.05 -14.66
CA LEU A 398 -1.83 2.10 -14.97
C LEU A 398 -2.51 2.57 -13.67
N TYR A 399 -2.62 3.89 -13.53
CA TYR A 399 -3.35 4.51 -12.43
C TYR A 399 -4.48 5.38 -12.98
N VAL A 400 -5.63 5.30 -12.34
CA VAL A 400 -6.80 6.14 -12.60
C VAL A 400 -7.19 6.83 -11.30
N ASN A 401 -7.30 8.15 -11.31
CA ASN A 401 -7.61 8.96 -10.13
C ASN A 401 -6.71 8.66 -8.91
N GLY A 402 -5.43 8.34 -9.15
CA GLY A 402 -4.45 8.04 -8.10
C GLY A 402 -4.39 6.58 -7.66
N HIS A 403 -5.29 5.72 -8.14
CA HIS A 403 -5.35 4.29 -7.80
C HIS A 403 -4.84 3.41 -8.92
N GLU A 404 -4.07 2.39 -8.57
CA GLU A 404 -3.63 1.38 -9.53
C GLU A 404 -4.83 0.55 -10.00
N VAL A 405 -4.98 0.41 -11.32
CA VAL A 405 -6.06 -0.35 -11.95
C VAL A 405 -5.50 -1.40 -12.90
N GLY A 406 -6.22 -2.52 -12.99
CA GLY A 406 -5.75 -3.69 -13.75
C GLY A 406 -4.61 -4.43 -13.02
N THR A 407 -3.93 -5.29 -13.76
CA THR A 407 -2.75 -6.02 -13.24
C THR A 407 -1.51 -5.53 -13.97
N GLU A 408 -0.44 -5.26 -13.23
CA GLU A 408 0.85 -4.91 -13.84
C GLU A 408 1.31 -5.97 -14.84
N VAL A 409 1.93 -5.55 -15.92
CA VAL A 409 2.40 -6.46 -16.98
C VAL A 409 3.89 -6.28 -17.24
N ALA A 410 4.56 -7.37 -17.61
CA ALA A 410 5.92 -7.29 -18.11
C ALA A 410 5.93 -6.60 -19.48
N ALA A 411 6.85 -5.65 -19.67
CA ALA A 411 7.00 -4.89 -20.91
C ALA A 411 8.48 -4.75 -21.27
N THR A 412 8.74 -4.77 -22.59
CA THR A 412 10.06 -4.49 -23.16
C THR A 412 9.89 -3.46 -24.25
N PRO A 413 9.99 -2.15 -23.94
CA PRO A 413 9.78 -1.11 -24.92
C PRO A 413 10.92 -1.05 -25.93
N ALA A 414 10.56 -0.87 -27.18
CA ALA A 414 11.50 -0.52 -28.26
C ALA A 414 11.79 0.98 -28.27
N GLU A 415 12.80 1.40 -29.04
CA GLU A 415 13.11 2.81 -29.23
C GLU A 415 11.93 3.57 -29.86
N ALA A 416 11.59 4.73 -29.32
CA ALA A 416 10.56 5.63 -29.83
C ALA A 416 11.13 7.04 -29.95
N ALA A 417 11.87 7.27 -31.03
CA ALA A 417 12.55 8.53 -31.31
C ALA A 417 11.67 9.59 -32.04
N GLY A 418 10.40 9.26 -32.27
CA GLY A 418 9.46 10.14 -32.94
C GLY A 418 8.78 11.14 -32.00
N ALA A 419 7.93 12.01 -32.60
CA ALA A 419 7.25 13.08 -31.89
C ALA A 419 6.32 12.57 -30.79
N PHE A 420 6.17 13.38 -29.74
CA PHE A 420 5.13 13.19 -28.74
C PHE A 420 3.79 13.72 -29.28
N GLN A 421 2.71 12.97 -29.06
CA GLN A 421 1.38 13.26 -29.55
C GLN A 421 0.41 13.40 -28.39
N ILE A 422 -0.49 14.37 -28.44
CA ILE A 422 -1.64 14.50 -27.54
C ILE A 422 -2.90 14.36 -28.41
N GLY A 423 -3.80 13.47 -28.04
CA GLY A 423 -5.07 13.25 -28.69
C GLY A 423 -5.06 12.29 -29.89
N ARG A 424 -3.98 11.58 -30.14
CA ARG A 424 -3.90 10.54 -31.17
C ARG A 424 -2.71 9.59 -30.96
N ALA A 425 -2.69 8.46 -31.66
CA ALA A 425 -1.56 7.56 -31.71
C ALA A 425 -1.18 7.23 -33.16
N ARG A 426 0.12 6.98 -33.40
CA ARG A 426 0.62 6.50 -34.68
C ARG A 426 0.06 5.13 -34.99
N GLY A 427 -0.39 4.92 -36.24
CA GLY A 427 -0.77 3.60 -36.76
C GLY A 427 0.25 3.15 -37.79
N ALA A 428 0.06 1.94 -38.33
CA ALA A 428 0.87 1.44 -39.44
C ALA A 428 0.79 2.36 -40.68
N VAL A 429 -0.37 3.00 -40.85
CA VAL A 429 -0.59 4.05 -41.90
C VAL A 429 -1.22 5.23 -41.21
N GLY A 430 -0.46 6.35 -41.11
CA GLY A 430 -0.94 7.58 -40.50
C GLY A 430 -1.23 7.55 -39.02
N TYR A 431 -2.23 8.29 -38.56
CA TYR A 431 -2.62 8.40 -37.17
C TYR A 431 -4.04 7.85 -36.92
N ARG A 432 -4.26 7.23 -35.78
CA ARG A 432 -5.50 6.58 -35.34
C ARG A 432 -5.86 6.94 -33.90
N ASP A 433 -6.93 6.36 -33.39
CA ASP A 433 -7.38 6.45 -32.00
C ASP A 433 -7.49 7.92 -31.53
N ARG A 434 -8.12 8.75 -32.38
CA ARG A 434 -8.25 10.18 -32.17
C ARG A 434 -9.17 10.48 -30.99
N TRP A 435 -8.70 11.35 -30.09
CA TRP A 435 -9.44 11.78 -28.93
C TRP A 435 -10.61 12.69 -29.31
N HIS A 436 -11.78 12.45 -28.71
CA HIS A 436 -12.93 13.32 -28.73
C HIS A 436 -13.32 13.67 -27.30
N GLY A 437 -13.21 14.94 -26.92
CA GLY A 437 -13.40 15.43 -25.57
C GLY A 437 -12.28 16.33 -25.11
N ASP A 438 -12.13 16.54 -23.83
CA ASP A 438 -11.16 17.48 -23.26
C ASP A 438 -9.94 16.76 -22.67
N ILE A 439 -8.79 17.45 -22.74
CA ILE A 439 -7.52 17.02 -22.13
C ILE A 439 -6.90 18.22 -21.41
N GLY A 440 -6.34 17.98 -20.21
CA GLY A 440 -5.64 19.00 -19.42
C GLY A 440 -4.39 18.48 -18.75
N ASP A 441 -3.43 19.35 -18.47
CA ASP A 441 -2.23 19.15 -17.68
C ASP A 441 -1.48 17.85 -17.99
N VAL A 442 -1.02 17.69 -19.23
CA VAL A 442 -0.23 16.53 -19.66
C VAL A 442 1.20 16.66 -19.17
N ARG A 443 1.72 15.62 -18.51
CA ARG A 443 3.07 15.58 -17.94
C ARG A 443 3.81 14.32 -18.35
N VAL A 444 5.13 14.43 -18.50
CA VAL A 444 6.04 13.30 -18.71
C VAL A 444 7.19 13.41 -17.73
N HIS A 445 7.42 12.33 -16.96
CA HIS A 445 8.54 12.19 -16.05
C HIS A 445 9.51 11.13 -16.58
N ASP A 446 10.81 11.34 -16.40
CA ASP A 446 11.90 10.44 -16.80
C ASP A 446 12.38 9.56 -15.64
N ARG A 447 11.47 9.22 -14.74
CA ARG A 447 11.69 8.42 -13.53
C ARG A 447 10.41 7.69 -13.12
N VAL A 448 10.53 6.84 -12.13
CA VAL A 448 9.36 6.28 -11.44
C VAL A 448 8.64 7.40 -10.67
N VAL A 449 7.35 7.57 -10.91
CA VAL A 449 6.48 8.40 -10.07
C VAL A 449 6.01 7.52 -8.92
N VAL A 450 6.40 7.88 -7.69
CA VAL A 450 6.12 7.07 -6.51
C VAL A 450 4.67 7.21 -6.03
N PRO A 451 4.11 6.28 -5.23
CA PRO A 451 2.69 6.25 -4.87
C PRO A 451 2.13 7.56 -4.30
N ASP A 452 2.88 8.22 -3.40
CA ASP A 452 2.45 9.50 -2.83
C ASP A 452 2.34 10.60 -3.90
N GLU A 453 3.27 10.62 -4.88
CA GLU A 453 3.23 11.57 -6.00
C GLU A 453 2.08 11.22 -6.97
N VAL A 454 1.80 9.94 -7.23
CA VAL A 454 0.66 9.49 -8.05
C VAL A 454 -0.64 10.03 -7.45
N THR A 455 -0.82 9.87 -6.14
CA THR A 455 -1.97 10.39 -5.41
C THR A 455 -2.06 11.92 -5.49
N GLU A 456 -0.93 12.63 -5.30
CA GLU A 456 -0.92 14.10 -5.35
C GLU A 456 -1.18 14.65 -6.78
N LEU A 457 -0.72 13.95 -7.84
CA LEU A 457 -0.99 14.33 -9.24
C LEU A 457 -2.47 14.23 -9.60
N ALA A 458 -3.16 13.24 -9.07
CA ALA A 458 -4.59 13.02 -9.30
C ALA A 458 -5.47 13.89 -8.38
N ARG A 459 -4.88 14.51 -7.37
CA ARG A 459 -5.61 15.17 -6.31
C ARG A 459 -6.31 16.44 -6.79
N ARG A 460 -7.58 16.55 -6.41
CA ARG A 460 -8.36 17.79 -6.50
C ARG A 460 -8.23 18.55 -5.17
N LYS A 461 -7.60 19.74 -5.20
CA LYS A 461 -7.50 20.57 -4.00
C LYS A 461 -8.88 21.10 -3.61
N PRO A 462 -9.29 20.94 -2.34
CA PRO A 462 -10.56 21.46 -1.89
C PRO A 462 -10.61 22.97 -2.06
N LYS A 463 -11.75 23.48 -2.59
CA LYS A 463 -12.03 24.90 -2.71
C LYS A 463 -13.25 25.23 -1.88
N LEU A 464 -13.16 26.24 -1.03
CA LEU A 464 -14.31 26.76 -0.28
C LEU A 464 -15.39 27.25 -1.26
N LEU A 465 -16.57 26.66 -1.17
CA LEU A 465 -17.76 27.02 -1.95
C LEU A 465 -18.67 27.98 -1.18
N GLY A 466 -18.68 27.88 0.15
CA GLY A 466 -19.43 28.76 1.02
C GLY A 466 -19.14 28.52 2.50
N ARG A 467 -19.19 29.57 3.27
CA ARG A 467 -19.12 29.57 4.72
C ARG A 467 -20.22 30.48 5.30
N TRP A 468 -21.07 29.91 6.11
CA TRP A 468 -22.13 30.61 6.82
C TRP A 468 -21.87 30.52 8.31
N ALA A 469 -21.36 31.63 8.88
CA ALA A 469 -21.02 31.72 10.29
C ALA A 469 -22.25 31.90 11.20
N LEU A 470 -23.44 32.11 10.64
CA LEU A 470 -24.71 32.20 11.34
C LEU A 470 -24.74 33.19 12.51
N GLU A 471 -23.91 34.24 12.43
CA GLU A 471 -23.75 35.30 13.44
C GLU A 471 -24.92 36.30 13.43
N ASN A 472 -25.54 36.48 12.27
CA ASN A 472 -26.63 37.43 12.09
C ASN A 472 -27.58 37.06 10.96
N ALA A 473 -28.77 37.63 10.95
CA ALA A 473 -29.71 37.53 9.84
C ALA A 473 -30.39 38.89 9.63
N THR A 474 -30.67 39.23 8.38
CA THR A 474 -31.41 40.41 7.97
C THR A 474 -32.46 39.99 6.96
N ASP A 475 -33.70 40.46 7.15
CA ASP A 475 -34.82 40.14 6.25
C ASP A 475 -34.99 38.64 5.98
N GLY A 476 -34.82 37.79 7.02
CA GLY A 476 -34.96 36.34 6.93
C GLY A 476 -33.82 35.64 6.18
N THR A 477 -32.66 36.28 6.00
CA THR A 477 -31.50 35.70 5.37
C THR A 477 -30.24 35.85 6.22
N SER A 478 -29.38 34.81 6.28
CA SER A 478 -28.06 34.88 6.89
C SER A 478 -26.98 34.92 5.79
N PRO A 479 -26.03 35.88 5.86
CA PRO A 479 -25.04 36.08 4.80
C PRO A 479 -24.01 34.96 4.71
N GLU A 480 -23.50 34.73 3.52
CA GLU A 480 -22.27 33.95 3.26
C GLU A 480 -21.06 34.90 3.44
N GLN A 481 -19.98 34.39 4.10
CA GLN A 481 -18.85 35.21 4.56
C GLN A 481 -17.99 35.82 3.44
N SER A 482 -17.93 35.16 2.28
CA SER A 482 -17.13 35.59 1.11
C SER A 482 -17.96 36.36 0.07
N GLY A 483 -19.22 36.69 0.39
CA GLY A 483 -20.13 37.41 -0.51
C GLY A 483 -20.85 36.49 -1.51
N GLY A 484 -20.91 35.20 -1.26
CA GLY A 484 -21.73 34.22 -1.99
C GLY A 484 -23.22 34.31 -1.64
N ALA A 485 -23.98 33.29 -2.06
CA ALA A 485 -25.44 33.24 -1.83
C ALA A 485 -25.76 33.08 -0.33
N PRO A 486 -26.67 33.87 0.23
CA PRO A 486 -27.07 33.77 1.64
C PRO A 486 -27.96 32.52 1.86
N LEU A 487 -28.10 32.11 3.12
CA LEU A 487 -29.11 31.13 3.52
C LEU A 487 -30.44 31.82 3.86
N ARG A 488 -31.56 31.27 3.41
CA ARG A 488 -32.91 31.68 3.77
C ARG A 488 -33.35 30.95 5.02
N LEU A 489 -33.88 31.68 6.00
CA LEU A 489 -34.35 31.14 7.27
C LEU A 489 -35.85 30.86 7.22
N GLY A 490 -36.28 29.70 7.74
CA GLY A 490 -37.69 29.34 7.95
C GLY A 490 -38.28 29.99 9.19
N ALA A 491 -39.58 29.87 9.38
CA ALA A 491 -40.35 30.57 10.40
C ALA A 491 -39.91 30.25 11.85
N GLY A 492 -39.50 28.97 12.11
CA GLY A 492 -39.02 28.52 13.42
C GLY A 492 -37.48 28.63 13.59
N ALA A 493 -36.82 29.37 12.72
CA ALA A 493 -35.37 29.59 12.75
C ALA A 493 -35.08 31.04 13.21
N SER A 494 -34.19 31.22 14.18
CA SER A 494 -33.76 32.52 14.67
C SER A 494 -32.26 32.53 14.95
N ILE A 495 -31.62 33.69 14.77
CA ILE A 495 -30.23 33.89 15.22
C ILE A 495 -30.25 34.29 16.68
N HIS A 496 -29.65 33.46 17.53
CA HIS A 496 -29.38 33.78 18.91
C HIS A 496 -27.96 34.30 19.04
N ARG A 497 -27.83 35.43 19.71
CA ARG A 497 -26.52 35.98 20.12
C ARG A 497 -26.27 35.58 21.55
N GLY A 498 -25.01 35.30 21.90
CA GLY A 498 -24.60 35.04 23.27
C GLY A 498 -25.06 36.19 24.18
N SER A 499 -25.29 35.91 25.45
CA SER A 499 -25.74 36.90 26.41
C SER A 499 -24.90 38.18 26.35
N ASP A 500 -25.58 39.32 26.17
CA ASP A 500 -24.99 40.62 26.51
C ASP A 500 -24.51 40.51 27.95
N ASP A 501 -23.26 40.89 28.25
CA ASP A 501 -22.65 40.81 29.59
C ASP A 501 -23.44 41.59 30.66
N SER A 502 -24.53 42.27 30.25
CA SER A 502 -25.44 43.02 31.12
C SER A 502 -26.44 42.13 31.87
N CYS A 503 -26.62 40.87 31.51
CA CYS A 503 -27.58 39.97 32.14
C CYS A 503 -26.87 38.66 32.60
N ILE A 504 -26.66 38.56 33.90
CA ILE A 504 -26.02 37.40 34.55
C ILE A 504 -27.11 36.60 35.26
N PRO A 505 -27.51 35.43 34.78
CA PRO A 505 -28.60 34.62 35.35
C PRO A 505 -28.43 34.25 36.81
N GLU A 506 -27.19 34.15 37.30
CA GLU A 506 -26.87 33.90 38.71
C GLU A 506 -27.13 35.10 39.62
N LEU A 507 -27.20 36.31 39.05
CA LEU A 507 -27.41 37.56 39.79
C LEU A 507 -28.80 38.17 39.60
N ASP A 508 -29.49 37.83 38.50
CA ASP A 508 -30.83 38.32 38.16
C ASP A 508 -31.72 37.13 37.79
N PRO A 509 -32.65 36.69 38.65
CA PRO A 509 -33.57 35.60 38.40
C PRO A 509 -34.52 35.79 37.20
N ASP A 510 -34.73 37.05 36.78
CA ASP A 510 -35.55 37.41 35.62
C ASP A 510 -34.74 37.40 34.30
N CYS A 511 -33.42 37.15 34.38
CA CYS A 511 -32.57 36.99 33.21
C CYS A 511 -32.79 35.62 32.55
N PRO A 512 -33.30 35.57 31.32
CA PRO A 512 -33.48 34.30 30.65
C PRO A 512 -32.11 33.66 30.38
N TYR A 513 -31.96 32.38 30.71
CA TYR A 513 -30.76 31.61 30.33
C TYR A 513 -30.69 31.53 28.80
N VAL A 514 -29.72 32.20 28.21
CA VAL A 514 -29.38 32.10 26.80
C VAL A 514 -28.16 31.21 26.69
N PRO A 515 -28.23 30.05 26.02
CA PRO A 515 -27.06 29.21 25.83
C PRO A 515 -25.94 30.00 25.13
N PRO A 516 -24.67 29.79 25.51
CA PRO A 516 -23.55 30.47 24.86
C PRO A 516 -23.51 30.14 23.38
N ALA A 517 -23.04 31.10 22.57
CA ALA A 517 -22.80 30.85 21.14
C ALA A 517 -21.91 29.62 20.94
N LEU A 518 -22.14 28.87 19.85
CA LEU A 518 -21.34 27.70 19.54
C LEU A 518 -19.95 28.10 19.08
N VAL A 519 -19.89 29.08 18.16
CA VAL A 519 -18.66 29.70 17.66
C VAL A 519 -18.95 31.19 17.52
N GLY A 520 -17.95 32.07 17.73
CA GLY A 520 -18.14 33.50 17.57
C GLY A 520 -19.17 34.09 18.56
N ASN A 521 -20.07 34.93 18.06
CA ASN A 521 -21.02 35.71 18.86
C ASN A 521 -22.49 35.34 18.65
N GLY A 522 -22.80 34.47 17.69
CA GLY A 522 -24.15 34.04 17.32
C GLY A 522 -24.23 32.59 16.93
N HIS A 523 -25.43 32.06 16.78
CA HIS A 523 -25.73 30.77 16.21
C HIS A 523 -27.17 30.72 15.75
N LEU A 524 -27.51 29.79 14.85
CA LEU A 524 -28.87 29.52 14.40
C LEU A 524 -29.58 28.60 15.39
N ALA A 525 -30.61 29.04 16.04
CA ALA A 525 -31.50 28.22 16.85
C ALA A 525 -32.70 27.74 16.02
N LEU A 526 -33.01 26.45 16.13
CA LEU A 526 -34.06 25.73 15.38
C LEU A 526 -35.08 25.11 16.37
N ASP A 527 -36.38 25.36 16.13
CA ASP A 527 -37.46 24.95 17.03
C ASP A 527 -37.83 23.45 16.95
N GLY A 528 -37.30 22.72 15.99
CA GLY A 528 -37.63 21.33 15.76
C GLY A 528 -38.99 21.07 15.06
N GLU A 529 -39.72 22.10 14.69
CA GLU A 529 -41.03 21.96 14.06
C GLU A 529 -41.11 22.62 12.68
N THR A 530 -40.61 23.83 12.53
CA THR A 530 -40.69 24.65 11.31
C THR A 530 -39.37 25.35 10.99
N GLY A 531 -38.39 25.31 11.94
CA GLY A 531 -37.10 25.94 11.83
C GLY A 531 -36.17 25.25 10.85
N TYR A 532 -35.63 26.00 9.89
CA TYR A 532 -34.61 25.53 8.93
C TYR A 532 -33.84 26.70 8.35
N ALA A 533 -32.70 26.43 7.73
CA ALA A 533 -32.07 27.35 6.79
C ALA A 533 -31.81 26.62 5.46
N ALA A 534 -31.88 27.34 4.34
CA ALA A 534 -31.74 26.73 3.02
C ALA A 534 -30.95 27.64 2.06
N ALA A 535 -30.08 27.05 1.26
CA ALA A 535 -29.48 27.70 0.11
C ALA A 535 -30.49 27.86 -1.05
N ASP A 536 -30.16 28.64 -2.07
CA ASP A 536 -31.02 28.81 -3.25
C ASP A 536 -30.95 27.62 -4.25
N GLY A 537 -29.95 26.73 -4.10
CA GLY A 537 -29.72 25.57 -4.95
C GLY A 537 -28.70 24.61 -4.35
N PRO A 538 -28.24 23.61 -5.12
CA PRO A 538 -27.20 22.70 -4.67
C PRO A 538 -25.90 23.48 -4.41
N VAL A 539 -25.25 23.16 -3.30
CA VAL A 539 -23.98 23.81 -2.87
C VAL A 539 -22.78 22.93 -3.24
N VAL A 540 -22.90 21.63 -3.04
CA VAL A 540 -21.87 20.66 -3.41
C VAL A 540 -22.35 19.78 -4.57
N ASP A 541 -21.43 19.41 -5.45
CA ASP A 541 -21.69 18.36 -6.45
C ASP A 541 -21.46 16.99 -5.79
N THR A 542 -22.54 16.28 -5.55
CA THR A 542 -22.51 14.98 -4.88
C THR A 542 -22.09 13.82 -5.75
N THR A 543 -21.80 14.06 -7.05
CA THR A 543 -21.19 13.08 -7.95
C THR A 543 -19.66 13.16 -7.98
N GLU A 544 -19.10 14.23 -7.38
CA GLU A 544 -17.65 14.44 -7.24
C GLU A 544 -17.24 14.48 -5.76
N SER A 545 -15.94 14.58 -5.51
CA SER A 545 -15.44 14.78 -4.15
C SER A 545 -15.96 16.09 -3.55
N PHE A 546 -16.43 16.04 -2.32
CA PHE A 546 -16.85 17.23 -1.56
C PHE A 546 -16.63 17.09 -0.07
N THR A 547 -16.64 18.23 0.63
CA THR A 547 -16.62 18.26 2.08
C THR A 547 -17.67 19.24 2.60
N LEU A 548 -18.44 18.82 3.60
CA LEU A 548 -19.36 19.65 4.37
C LEU A 548 -18.98 19.58 5.84
N GLY A 549 -18.91 20.71 6.51
CA GLY A 549 -18.69 20.83 7.95
C GLY A 549 -19.77 21.66 8.62
N VAL A 550 -20.13 21.34 9.87
CA VAL A 550 -21.12 22.04 10.66
C VAL A 550 -20.83 21.89 12.16
N VAL A 551 -21.11 22.90 12.94
CA VAL A 551 -21.11 22.85 14.40
C VAL A 551 -22.55 22.76 14.87
N VAL A 552 -22.83 21.85 15.79
CA VAL A 552 -24.19 21.60 16.28
C VAL A 552 -24.22 21.45 17.79
N ARG A 553 -25.37 21.79 18.37
CA ARG A 553 -25.75 21.44 19.74
C ARG A 553 -27.19 20.92 19.70
N LEU A 554 -27.34 19.63 19.97
CA LEU A 554 -28.64 18.98 20.05
C LEU A 554 -29.35 19.49 21.34
N THR A 555 -30.66 19.69 21.27
CA THR A 555 -31.46 20.04 22.49
C THR A 555 -31.32 18.95 23.56
N ASP A 556 -31.48 19.33 24.83
CA ASP A 556 -31.54 18.39 25.96
C ASP A 556 -32.91 17.68 26.10
N SER A 557 -33.94 18.17 25.39
CA SER A 557 -35.32 17.71 25.48
C SER A 557 -35.80 17.13 24.14
N ALA A 558 -36.81 16.26 24.20
CA ALA A 558 -37.47 15.72 23.02
C ALA A 558 -36.57 14.96 22.04
N LEU A 559 -35.65 14.15 22.57
CA LEU A 559 -34.75 13.27 21.79
C LEU A 559 -35.43 11.94 21.40
N ASP A 560 -36.68 12.00 20.94
CA ASP A 560 -37.55 10.83 20.69
C ASP A 560 -37.77 10.52 19.21
N ARG A 561 -37.25 11.33 18.31
CA ARG A 561 -37.43 11.20 16.85
C ARG A 561 -36.16 11.49 16.08
N PRO A 562 -36.01 10.97 14.85
CA PRO A 562 -34.95 11.36 13.95
C PRO A 562 -35.00 12.86 13.64
N MET A 563 -33.82 13.52 13.60
CA MET A 563 -33.70 14.95 13.32
C MET A 563 -32.51 15.18 12.40
N THR A 564 -32.73 15.86 11.28
CA THR A 564 -31.69 16.07 10.26
C THR A 564 -31.03 17.43 10.43
N VAL A 565 -29.69 17.41 10.51
CA VAL A 565 -28.82 18.61 10.57
C VAL A 565 -28.58 19.16 9.17
N LEU A 566 -28.14 18.32 8.25
CA LEU A 566 -27.80 18.69 6.88
C LEU A 566 -28.45 17.69 5.91
N SER A 567 -29.03 18.18 4.81
CA SER A 567 -29.40 17.37 3.67
C SER A 567 -29.25 18.14 2.36
N GLN A 568 -29.10 17.43 1.25
CA GLN A 568 -29.15 18.03 -0.08
C GLN A 568 -30.00 17.14 -0.98
N ALA A 569 -31.01 17.74 -1.65
CA ALA A 569 -31.98 16.97 -2.40
C ALA A 569 -31.48 16.64 -3.81
N GLY A 570 -31.89 15.45 -4.30
CA GLY A 570 -31.93 15.11 -5.72
C GLY A 570 -33.20 15.62 -6.40
N GLU A 571 -33.63 14.91 -7.43
CA GLU A 571 -34.92 15.22 -8.12
C GLU A 571 -36.11 14.70 -7.32
N HIS A 572 -35.97 13.55 -6.66
CA HIS A 572 -37.08 12.84 -6.00
C HIS A 572 -36.89 12.58 -4.51
N THR A 573 -35.65 12.57 -4.03
CA THR A 573 -35.31 12.31 -2.62
C THR A 573 -34.02 13.04 -2.23
N ASP A 574 -33.73 13.11 -0.94
CA ASP A 574 -32.42 13.62 -0.49
C ASP A 574 -31.32 12.62 -0.88
N VAL A 575 -30.28 13.08 -1.58
CA VAL A 575 -29.17 12.22 -2.00
C VAL A 575 -28.25 11.86 -0.86
N PHE A 576 -28.23 12.70 0.18
CA PHE A 576 -27.68 12.39 1.50
C PHE A 576 -28.36 13.20 2.59
N LYS A 577 -28.32 12.71 3.82
CA LYS A 577 -28.65 13.45 5.03
C LYS A 577 -27.76 13.04 6.21
N VAL A 578 -27.40 14.02 7.02
CA VAL A 578 -26.75 13.83 8.32
C VAL A 578 -27.78 14.05 9.39
N ARG A 579 -28.09 13.02 10.19
CA ARG A 579 -29.15 13.07 11.17
C ARG A 579 -28.75 12.50 12.53
N TYR A 580 -29.48 12.92 13.56
CA TYR A 580 -29.58 12.25 14.84
C TYR A 580 -30.58 11.09 14.77
N ASP A 581 -30.24 9.93 15.33
CA ASP A 581 -31.13 8.79 15.49
C ASP A 581 -31.36 8.47 16.99
N PRO A 582 -32.59 8.57 17.49
CA PRO A 582 -32.91 8.36 18.90
C PRO A 582 -32.78 6.90 19.34
N SER A 583 -32.97 5.95 18.42
CA SER A 583 -32.96 4.52 18.76
C SER A 583 -31.56 4.03 19.10
N THR A 584 -30.55 4.64 18.55
CA THR A 584 -29.13 4.27 18.72
C THR A 584 -28.28 5.34 19.41
N HIS A 585 -28.88 6.51 19.71
CA HIS A 585 -28.21 7.70 20.22
C HIS A 585 -26.95 8.04 19.42
N SER A 586 -27.12 8.15 18.10
CA SER A 586 -26.01 8.28 17.15
C SER A 586 -26.24 9.37 16.11
N TRP A 587 -25.10 9.88 15.60
CA TRP A 587 -25.08 10.62 14.35
C TRP A 587 -24.98 9.63 13.19
N GLN A 588 -25.84 9.78 12.20
CA GLN A 588 -25.92 8.91 11.03
C GLN A 588 -25.76 9.71 9.74
N LEU A 589 -24.99 9.18 8.81
CA LEU A 589 -25.03 9.57 7.42
C LEU A 589 -25.94 8.57 6.68
N VAL A 590 -26.99 9.09 6.07
CA VAL A 590 -28.02 8.28 5.41
C VAL A 590 -28.09 8.67 3.94
N MET A 591 -28.17 7.68 3.07
CA MET A 591 -28.28 7.85 1.63
C MET A 591 -29.32 6.89 1.06
N PRO A 592 -30.07 7.28 0.02
CA PRO A 592 -30.93 6.36 -0.70
C PRO A 592 -30.10 5.51 -1.67
N GLU A 593 -30.63 4.34 -2.04
CA GLU A 593 -29.97 3.51 -3.06
C GLU A 593 -30.06 4.11 -4.48
N LYS A 594 -31.09 4.92 -4.72
CA LYS A 594 -31.34 5.62 -6.00
C LYS A 594 -32.21 6.85 -5.78
N ASP A 595 -32.15 7.82 -6.69
CA ASP A 595 -32.97 9.03 -6.65
C ASP A 595 -34.35 8.77 -7.24
N GLU A 596 -35.19 8.05 -6.48
CA GLU A 596 -36.58 7.74 -6.83
C GLU A 596 -37.49 7.99 -5.62
N ALA A 597 -38.72 8.44 -5.86
CA ALA A 597 -39.70 8.67 -4.81
C ALA A 597 -39.97 7.38 -4.00
N GLY A 598 -39.72 7.44 -2.69
CA GLY A 598 -39.90 6.29 -1.80
C GLY A 598 -38.76 5.25 -1.86
N ALA A 599 -37.61 5.58 -2.46
CA ALA A 599 -36.43 4.73 -2.43
C ALA A 599 -36.03 4.40 -0.97
N PRO A 600 -35.64 3.16 -0.67
CA PRO A 600 -35.20 2.81 0.66
C PRO A 600 -33.91 3.55 1.04
N GLU A 601 -33.91 4.07 2.26
CA GLU A 601 -32.75 4.74 2.84
C GLU A 601 -31.82 3.74 3.53
N LYS A 602 -30.52 3.96 3.39
CA LYS A 602 -29.48 3.16 4.03
C LYS A 602 -28.61 4.04 4.92
N VAL A 603 -28.39 3.61 6.15
CA VAL A 603 -27.34 4.19 7.01
C VAL A 603 -25.99 3.71 6.49
N VAL A 604 -25.23 4.59 5.87
CA VAL A 604 -23.91 4.27 5.27
C VAL A 604 -22.78 4.46 6.27
N ALA A 605 -22.92 5.42 7.22
CA ALA A 605 -21.97 5.63 8.30
C ALA A 605 -22.71 6.02 9.59
N GLN A 606 -22.19 5.59 10.74
CA GLN A 606 -22.80 5.85 12.05
C GLN A 606 -21.73 6.03 13.12
N ILE A 607 -21.89 7.07 13.95
CA ILE A 607 -21.06 7.32 15.12
C ILE A 607 -21.95 7.44 16.36
N LYS A 608 -21.75 6.57 17.35
CA LYS A 608 -22.39 6.68 18.65
C LYS A 608 -21.79 7.87 19.42
N SER A 609 -22.54 8.51 20.29
CA SER A 609 -22.22 9.71 21.10
C SER A 609 -23.01 10.97 20.67
N ALA A 610 -24.27 10.80 20.33
CA ALA A 610 -25.18 11.92 20.15
C ALA A 610 -25.93 12.19 21.48
N GLU A 611 -25.43 13.12 22.26
CA GLU A 611 -25.98 13.55 23.55
C GLU A 611 -26.50 14.98 23.44
N GLY A 612 -27.60 15.29 24.15
CA GLY A 612 -28.14 16.63 24.23
C GLY A 612 -27.20 17.61 24.95
N GLY A 613 -27.38 18.90 24.68
CA GLY A 613 -26.64 20.00 25.33
C GLY A 613 -25.16 20.13 24.98
N GLN A 614 -24.58 19.16 24.29
CA GLN A 614 -23.16 19.18 23.97
C GLN A 614 -22.88 19.76 22.57
N LYS A 615 -21.92 20.70 22.53
CA LYS A 615 -21.38 21.21 21.27
C LYS A 615 -20.59 20.11 20.57
N ARG A 616 -20.92 19.83 19.31
CA ARG A 616 -20.25 18.85 18.46
C ARG A 616 -19.93 19.45 17.09
N ARG A 617 -18.86 18.98 16.47
CA ARG A 617 -18.50 19.29 15.09
C ARG A 617 -18.72 18.05 14.24
N LEU A 618 -19.57 18.15 13.24
CA LEU A 618 -19.83 17.10 12.28
C LEU A 618 -19.21 17.49 10.94
N ALA A 619 -18.63 16.53 10.24
CA ALA A 619 -18.22 16.74 8.86
C ALA A 619 -18.49 15.48 8.02
N VAL A 620 -18.83 15.70 6.76
CA VAL A 620 -18.95 14.66 5.73
C VAL A 620 -17.87 14.94 4.69
N VAL A 621 -17.07 13.94 4.38
CA VAL A 621 -16.05 13.98 3.32
C VAL A 621 -16.36 12.85 2.35
N GLN A 622 -16.71 13.18 1.13
CA GLN A 622 -16.75 12.24 0.00
C GLN A 622 -15.47 12.40 -0.80
N ASP A 623 -14.80 11.29 -1.05
CA ASP A 623 -13.59 11.22 -1.86
C ASP A 623 -13.81 10.22 -3.01
N ASP A 624 -14.03 10.72 -4.21
CA ASP A 624 -14.22 9.95 -5.43
C ASP A 624 -12.92 9.29 -5.92
N GLY A 625 -11.77 9.77 -5.45
CA GLY A 625 -10.47 9.15 -5.70
C GLY A 625 -10.26 7.85 -4.92
N THR A 626 -10.88 7.72 -3.73
CA THR A 626 -10.83 6.51 -2.89
C THR A 626 -12.15 5.73 -2.86
N ASP A 627 -13.15 6.17 -3.61
CA ASP A 627 -14.51 5.59 -3.59
C ASP A 627 -15.10 5.50 -2.17
N THR A 628 -14.90 6.55 -1.35
CA THR A 628 -15.32 6.54 0.05
C THR A 628 -16.12 7.77 0.42
N ILE A 629 -17.02 7.57 1.39
CA ILE A 629 -17.66 8.66 2.13
C ILE A 629 -17.47 8.44 3.62
N THR A 630 -17.05 9.49 4.32
CA THR A 630 -16.70 9.44 5.74
C THR A 630 -17.49 10.49 6.51
N LEU A 631 -18.14 10.05 7.59
CA LEU A 631 -18.70 10.92 8.62
C LEU A 631 -17.66 11.11 9.73
N PHE A 632 -17.38 12.37 10.11
CA PHE A 632 -16.50 12.73 11.21
C PHE A 632 -17.27 13.36 12.35
N LEU A 633 -16.84 13.08 13.58
CA LEU A 633 -17.26 13.73 14.80
C LEU A 633 -16.03 14.35 15.50
N ASP A 634 -16.09 15.64 15.79
CA ASP A 634 -15.03 16.43 16.44
C ASP A 634 -13.66 16.34 15.75
N GLY A 635 -13.69 16.04 14.44
CA GLY A 635 -12.51 15.98 13.59
C GLY A 635 -11.63 14.73 13.74
N SER A 636 -11.94 13.84 14.68
CA SER A 636 -11.08 12.67 14.99
C SER A 636 -11.81 11.32 15.00
N VAL A 637 -13.04 11.28 15.52
CA VAL A 637 -13.85 10.06 15.47
C VAL A 637 -14.51 9.95 14.11
N LYS A 638 -14.36 8.83 13.42
CA LYS A 638 -14.87 8.67 12.06
C LYS A 638 -15.53 7.32 11.81
N ALA A 639 -16.46 7.31 10.85
CA ALA A 639 -17.04 6.13 10.27
C ALA A 639 -17.03 6.27 8.74
N THR A 640 -16.43 5.31 8.04
CA THR A 640 -16.23 5.34 6.59
C THR A 640 -17.01 4.22 5.93
N ALA A 641 -17.58 4.51 4.75
CA ALA A 641 -18.23 3.55 3.89
C ALA A 641 -17.71 3.65 2.46
N SER A 642 -17.82 2.56 1.70
CA SER A 642 -17.57 2.58 0.26
C SER A 642 -18.71 3.28 -0.45
N LEU A 643 -18.38 4.23 -1.32
CA LEU A 643 -19.29 4.96 -2.19
C LEU A 643 -18.59 5.20 -3.53
N PRO A 644 -18.66 4.24 -4.48
CA PRO A 644 -18.01 4.37 -5.78
C PRO A 644 -18.49 5.59 -6.57
N ARG A 645 -19.76 5.96 -6.39
CA ARG A 645 -20.32 7.18 -6.98
C ARG A 645 -21.51 7.66 -6.17
N GLY A 646 -21.56 8.98 -5.90
CA GLY A 646 -22.71 9.64 -5.30
C GLY A 646 -23.86 9.85 -6.32
N LEU A 647 -25.08 9.93 -5.82
CA LEU A 647 -26.23 10.34 -6.63
C LEU A 647 -26.15 11.84 -6.90
N ARG A 648 -26.59 12.27 -8.09
CA ARG A 648 -26.58 13.69 -8.47
C ARG A 648 -27.59 14.50 -7.68
N SER A 649 -27.14 15.51 -6.97
CA SER A 649 -28.03 16.49 -6.33
C SER A 649 -28.46 17.58 -7.33
N THR A 650 -29.73 17.92 -7.31
CA THR A 650 -30.33 19.00 -8.12
C THR A 650 -31.01 20.04 -7.26
N GLY A 651 -31.30 19.69 -6.00
CA GLY A 651 -32.00 20.56 -5.05
C GLY A 651 -31.08 21.28 -4.09
N ALA A 652 -31.63 22.19 -3.32
CA ALA A 652 -30.91 23.05 -2.42
C ALA A 652 -30.33 22.31 -1.20
N LEU A 653 -29.18 22.77 -0.71
CA LEU A 653 -28.69 22.41 0.61
C LEU A 653 -29.67 22.89 1.69
N GLN A 654 -30.09 21.99 2.57
CA GLN A 654 -30.96 22.25 3.72
C GLN A 654 -30.18 22.09 5.01
N ILE A 655 -30.46 22.93 5.96
CA ILE A 655 -29.95 22.92 7.33
C ILE A 655 -31.15 22.79 8.26
N GLY A 656 -31.17 21.74 9.07
CA GLY A 656 -32.22 21.52 10.05
C GLY A 656 -33.50 20.85 9.54
N ARG A 657 -33.52 20.27 8.34
CA ARG A 657 -34.66 19.44 7.84
C ARG A 657 -34.25 18.53 6.70
N ALA A 658 -35.12 17.59 6.37
CA ALA A 658 -34.95 16.70 5.22
C ALA A 658 -36.30 16.53 4.48
N GLY A 659 -36.23 16.02 3.25
CA GLY A 659 -37.43 15.62 2.48
C GLY A 659 -38.13 14.43 3.14
N ALA A 660 -39.46 14.49 3.23
CA ALA A 660 -40.28 13.45 3.82
C ALA A 660 -41.63 13.33 3.11
N GLY A 661 -41.91 12.22 2.42
CA GLY A 661 -43.21 11.92 1.86
C GLY A 661 -43.81 12.96 0.91
N GLY A 662 -42.99 13.69 0.16
CA GLY A 662 -43.39 14.78 -0.74
C GLY A 662 -43.48 16.16 -0.07
N GLY A 663 -43.08 16.29 1.18
CA GLY A 663 -42.96 17.52 1.94
C GLY A 663 -41.61 17.59 2.67
N TRP A 664 -41.58 18.35 3.78
CA TRP A 664 -40.43 18.49 4.65
C TRP A 664 -40.66 17.83 6.01
N GLY A 665 -39.66 17.25 6.61
CA GLY A 665 -39.72 16.59 7.92
C GLY A 665 -38.35 16.51 8.60
N GLU A 666 -38.29 15.66 9.63
CA GLU A 666 -37.07 15.46 10.43
C GLU A 666 -36.46 16.76 10.92
N TYR A 667 -37.31 17.75 11.26
CA TYR A 667 -36.86 19.07 11.72
C TYR A 667 -35.95 18.96 12.95
N PHE A 668 -34.77 19.58 12.85
CA PHE A 668 -33.77 19.59 13.90
C PHE A 668 -34.16 20.53 15.04
N HIS A 669 -34.09 20.02 16.28
CA HIS A 669 -34.30 20.80 17.48
C HIS A 669 -32.95 21.02 18.18
N GLY A 670 -32.44 22.24 18.14
CA GLY A 670 -31.13 22.59 18.68
C GLY A 670 -30.50 23.73 17.91
N ASP A 671 -29.21 23.91 18.11
CA ASP A 671 -28.44 25.01 17.57
C ASP A 671 -27.49 24.53 16.48
N VAL A 672 -27.30 25.38 15.46
CA VAL A 672 -26.41 25.11 14.33
C VAL A 672 -25.52 26.34 14.08
N ASP A 673 -24.27 26.10 13.73
CA ASP A 673 -23.30 27.16 13.52
C ASP A 673 -22.20 26.73 12.50
N GLU A 674 -21.45 27.71 11.97
CA GLU A 674 -20.26 27.49 11.15
C GLU A 674 -20.46 26.40 10.05
N VAL A 675 -21.47 26.57 9.20
CA VAL A 675 -21.65 25.67 8.05
C VAL A 675 -20.63 26.02 6.98
N GLN A 676 -19.85 25.02 6.59
CA GLN A 676 -18.77 25.17 5.59
C GLN A 676 -18.94 24.11 4.51
N ALA A 677 -18.79 24.51 3.25
CA ALA A 677 -18.87 23.64 2.08
C ALA A 677 -17.64 23.80 1.21
N TYR A 678 -17.05 22.68 0.79
CA TYR A 678 -15.91 22.66 -0.11
C TYR A 678 -16.20 21.75 -1.30
N SER A 679 -15.75 22.13 -2.51
CA SER A 679 -15.49 21.16 -3.57
C SER A 679 -14.20 20.41 -3.25
N GLY A 680 -14.18 19.08 -3.47
CA GLY A 680 -13.04 18.23 -3.14
C GLY A 680 -13.02 17.72 -1.70
N ALA A 681 -12.30 16.63 -1.50
CA ALA A 681 -12.14 15.97 -0.21
C ALA A 681 -11.04 16.65 0.61
N LEU A 682 -11.38 17.17 1.80
CA LEU A 682 -10.38 17.61 2.78
C LEU A 682 -9.61 16.40 3.31
N ARG A 683 -8.27 16.56 3.48
CA ARG A 683 -7.46 15.54 4.15
C ARG A 683 -7.91 15.38 5.59
N GLU A 684 -7.79 14.17 6.11
CA GLU A 684 -8.13 13.85 7.50
C GLU A 684 -7.51 14.82 8.51
N ARG A 685 -6.26 15.25 8.30
CA ARG A 685 -5.57 16.23 9.14
C ARG A 685 -6.15 17.65 9.08
N ASP A 686 -6.92 17.97 8.05
CA ASP A 686 -7.50 19.28 7.79
C ASP A 686 -8.92 19.39 8.37
N VAL A 687 -9.64 18.26 8.50
CA VAL A 687 -11.00 18.18 9.05
C VAL A 687 -11.14 18.75 10.47
N PRO A 688 -10.18 18.58 11.41
CA PRO A 688 -10.27 19.17 12.76
C PRO A 688 -10.38 20.69 12.79
N PHE A 689 -10.01 21.39 11.71
CA PHE A 689 -10.09 22.86 11.63
C PHE A 689 -11.46 23.37 11.19
N LEU A 690 -12.34 22.50 10.65
CA LEU A 690 -13.71 22.87 10.33
C LEU A 690 -14.47 23.31 11.58
N GLY A 691 -15.23 24.40 11.47
CA GLY A 691 -16.05 24.92 12.55
C GLY A 691 -15.27 25.49 13.74
N THR A 692 -14.01 25.89 13.55
CA THR A 692 -13.22 26.55 14.60
C THR A 692 -13.35 28.06 14.59
N GLY A 693 -14.04 28.66 13.64
CA GLY A 693 -14.16 30.13 13.48
C GLY A 693 -12.91 30.77 12.87
N VAL A 694 -11.88 30.02 12.56
CA VAL A 694 -10.65 30.51 11.93
C VAL A 694 -10.71 30.21 10.44
N ASP A 695 -10.30 31.15 9.60
CA ASP A 695 -10.18 30.93 8.17
C ASP A 695 -9.06 29.92 7.91
N TYR A 696 -9.45 28.73 7.53
CA TYR A 696 -8.51 27.67 7.14
C TYR A 696 -8.32 27.67 5.63
N CYS A 697 -7.07 27.89 5.19
CA CYS A 697 -6.69 27.70 3.79
C CYS A 697 -6.08 26.31 3.64
N PRO A 698 -6.76 25.36 2.97
CA PRO A 698 -6.14 24.07 2.68
C PRO A 698 -5.07 24.26 1.60
N CYS A 699 -3.83 24.35 2.02
CA CYS A 699 -2.66 24.48 1.14
C CYS A 699 -2.25 23.13 0.52
#